data_dbaa6bd5a6582c09c69e253f28b95f5f
#
_entry.id   dbaa6bd5a6582c09c69e253f28b95f5f
#
_cell.length_a   1.000
_cell.length_b   1.000
_cell.length_c   1.000
_cell.angle_alpha   90.00
_cell.angle_beta   90.00
_cell.angle_gamma   90.00
#
_symmetry.space_group_name_H-M   'P 1'
#
loop_
_entity.id
_entity.type
_entity.pdbx_description
1 polymer ?
#
loop_
_entity_poly.entity_id
_entity_poly.type
_entity_poly.pdbx_seq_one_letter_code
_entity_poly.pdbx_strand_id
1 'polypeptide(L)'
;MRIAIDTGGTFTDIVYLEGSRLVVLKVFSTPADPGKAVIDGLRKIGPGDDVVVRHGTTVATNAMLERKGARVAFLTTRGFEDTIAIGRQARPKLYDWFQPVPECLVPTHLRFGIAERVSSRGDLLRAVDPADLEEVTRAIAAADVNAVAVSTIFSFANTDSEVRIAAALEALGIPLSISHRILPEFREYERASTVVANAYVAPKVGSYISTLARKVGEEYKNGRLEVMQSSGGIISARLAAAEPVRTMLSGPAGGVIGAYKLASLAGFDHIIGFDMGGTSTDVCLVDSTGPRISNESMVTGIPIGVPMLDIHTAGAGGGSIARFDSGGLLRVGPESAGSDPGPICFGKGTQPTVTDANLVLGRLDTDRFLGGSVRLDLERSRAYLDQAKGSLGSVEEFASGILRVIETSMEKAIRVISVEKGYDPRDFTLVAFGGGGPLHACALARALQVPRVLVPALPGALSAVGILLADTMREYSRTVMQSVDADLEGAFAEMEALGFAEFEGEGLEGQSFRSVDLRYTGQGYELNIPCGPTMEAEFHALHKKRYGFANESRPLEIVNVRVRLVAAAEPFEPPRQPVEPGDGSAALAGSRTVYFDGIPHETRLYERDALRAGDTFAGPAIISEYSSATILPPGDVLRVDTFGNLVIEVHA
;
A
#
# COMPACT_ATOMS: atom_id res chain seq x y z
N MET A 1 24.32 -10.05 0.19
CA MET A 1 23.44 -9.70 1.35
C MET A 1 22.23 -8.94 0.83
N ARG A 2 21.01 -9.23 1.36
CA ARG A 2 19.80 -8.44 1.05
C ARG A 2 19.45 -7.53 2.21
N ILE A 3 19.11 -6.28 1.89
CA ILE A 3 18.70 -5.25 2.84
C ILE A 3 17.39 -4.66 2.34
N ALA A 4 16.34 -4.67 3.16
CA ALA A 4 15.09 -4.01 2.85
C ALA A 4 14.99 -2.68 3.59
N ILE A 5 14.43 -1.68 2.93
CA ILE A 5 14.27 -0.34 3.47
C ILE A 5 12.87 0.15 3.16
N ASP A 6 12.12 0.46 4.20
CA ASP A 6 10.83 1.14 4.09
C ASP A 6 10.95 2.58 4.61
N THR A 7 10.71 3.54 3.72
CA THR A 7 10.78 4.96 4.08
C THR A 7 9.40 5.48 4.42
N GLY A 8 9.13 5.60 5.71
CA GLY A 8 7.94 6.26 6.24
C GLY A 8 8.12 7.77 6.45
N GLY A 9 7.06 8.45 6.87
CA GLY A 9 7.06 9.91 7.09
C GLY A 9 7.94 10.35 8.26
N THR A 10 8.08 9.53 9.30
CA THR A 10 8.82 9.86 10.54
C THR A 10 10.10 9.04 10.68
N PHE A 11 10.03 7.74 10.39
CA PHE A 11 11.15 6.81 10.48
C PHE A 11 11.33 6.08 9.16
N THR A 12 12.57 5.72 8.88
CA THR A 12 12.98 4.79 7.84
C THR A 12 13.41 3.50 8.52
N ASP A 13 12.70 2.42 8.22
CA ASP A 13 12.94 1.10 8.76
C ASP A 13 13.86 0.31 7.83
N ILE A 14 14.93 -0.24 8.37
CA ILE A 14 15.90 -1.03 7.62
C ILE A 14 15.94 -2.41 8.23
N VAL A 15 15.76 -3.44 7.40
CA VAL A 15 15.73 -4.83 7.82
C VAL A 15 16.68 -5.65 6.97
N TYR A 16 17.46 -6.51 7.59
CA TYR A 16 18.35 -7.44 6.90
C TYR A 16 18.49 -8.75 7.69
N LEU A 17 19.07 -9.76 7.07
CA LEU A 17 19.30 -11.06 7.69
C LEU A 17 20.76 -11.20 8.14
N GLU A 18 20.94 -11.55 9.42
CA GLU A 18 22.19 -12.11 9.94
C GLU A 18 21.98 -13.61 10.19
N GLY A 19 22.43 -14.44 9.26
CA GLY A 19 22.04 -15.85 9.22
C GLY A 19 20.53 -15.99 9.01
N SER A 20 19.82 -16.63 9.96
CA SER A 20 18.36 -16.75 9.94
C SER A 20 17.63 -15.69 10.81
N ARG A 21 18.38 -14.77 11.43
CA ARG A 21 17.80 -13.75 12.32
C ARG A 21 17.54 -12.46 11.57
N LEU A 22 16.33 -11.91 11.69
CA LEU A 22 15.99 -10.57 11.24
C LEU A 22 16.60 -9.53 12.18
N VAL A 23 17.35 -8.58 11.62
CA VAL A 23 17.89 -7.41 12.34
C VAL A 23 17.18 -6.17 11.85
N VAL A 24 16.73 -5.33 12.79
CA VAL A 24 16.02 -4.08 12.51
C VAL A 24 16.86 -2.90 12.95
N LEU A 25 17.02 -1.93 12.07
CA LEU A 25 17.61 -0.63 12.36
C LEU A 25 16.61 0.46 11.97
N LYS A 26 16.27 1.35 12.90
CA LYS A 26 15.45 2.54 12.62
C LYS A 26 16.32 3.79 12.57
N VAL A 27 16.07 4.62 11.56
CA VAL A 27 16.68 5.95 11.43
C VAL A 27 15.58 6.99 11.22
N PHE A 28 15.83 8.24 11.63
CA PHE A 28 14.89 9.31 11.34
C PHE A 28 14.82 9.56 9.83
N SER A 29 13.61 9.67 9.31
CA SER A 29 13.41 10.05 7.92
C SER A 29 13.83 11.50 7.69
N THR A 30 14.30 11.77 6.47
CA THR A 30 14.66 13.12 6.01
C THR A 30 13.69 13.52 4.89
N PRO A 31 12.51 14.10 5.19
CA PRO A 31 11.45 14.34 4.19
C PRO A 31 11.89 15.17 2.99
N ALA A 32 12.85 16.09 3.19
CA ALA A 32 13.41 16.93 2.11
C ALA A 32 14.32 16.13 1.15
N ASP A 33 15.01 15.09 1.65
CA ASP A 33 15.87 14.16 0.88
C ASP A 33 15.76 12.75 1.46
N PRO A 34 14.73 11.97 1.09
CA PRO A 34 14.54 10.62 1.63
C PRO A 34 15.73 9.69 1.36
N GLY A 35 16.47 9.91 0.27
CA GLY A 35 17.65 9.15 -0.07
C GLY A 35 18.80 9.29 0.93
N LYS A 36 18.86 10.41 1.66
CA LYS A 36 19.88 10.61 2.70
C LYS A 36 19.69 9.63 3.87
N ALA A 37 18.47 9.50 4.38
CA ALA A 37 18.17 8.55 5.46
C ALA A 37 18.50 7.11 5.05
N VAL A 38 18.23 6.74 3.79
CA VAL A 38 18.58 5.42 3.23
C VAL A 38 20.09 5.21 3.28
N ILE A 39 20.88 6.11 2.72
CA ILE A 39 22.36 5.98 2.67
C ILE A 39 22.97 6.04 4.08
N ASP A 40 22.51 6.93 4.94
CA ASP A 40 23.00 7.02 6.32
C ASP A 40 22.71 5.73 7.11
N GLY A 41 21.58 5.09 6.83
CA GLY A 41 21.24 3.78 7.40
C GLY A 41 22.11 2.66 6.87
N LEU A 42 22.35 2.60 5.56
CA LEU A 42 23.23 1.62 4.92
C LEU A 42 24.66 1.68 5.46
N ARG A 43 25.19 2.87 5.68
CA ARG A 43 26.53 3.07 6.29
C ARG A 43 26.65 2.53 7.70
N LYS A 44 25.57 2.50 8.47
CA LYS A 44 25.57 1.90 9.81
C LYS A 44 25.65 0.38 9.79
N ILE A 45 25.21 -0.26 8.72
CA ILE A 45 25.33 -1.71 8.53
C ILE A 45 26.78 -2.09 8.19
N GLY A 46 27.49 -1.20 7.50
CA GLY A 46 28.89 -1.38 7.12
C GLY A 46 29.10 -1.90 5.70
N PRO A 47 30.36 -2.16 5.32
CA PRO A 47 30.73 -2.58 3.96
C PRO A 47 30.26 -4.01 3.66
N GLY A 48 30.02 -4.28 2.38
CA GLY A 48 29.66 -5.60 1.87
C GLY A 48 29.84 -5.69 0.37
N ASP A 49 30.09 -6.88 -0.15
CA ASP A 49 30.07 -7.19 -1.57
C ASP A 49 28.71 -7.79 -1.94
N ASP A 50 28.27 -7.59 -3.18
CA ASP A 50 27.02 -8.15 -3.75
C ASP A 50 25.78 -7.82 -2.90
N VAL A 51 25.63 -6.55 -2.53
CA VAL A 51 24.50 -6.08 -1.72
C VAL A 51 23.31 -5.76 -2.62
N VAL A 52 22.15 -6.33 -2.31
CA VAL A 52 20.88 -5.99 -2.94
C VAL A 52 20.04 -5.18 -1.94
N VAL A 53 19.79 -3.92 -2.28
CA VAL A 53 18.91 -3.03 -1.50
C VAL A 53 17.52 -3.06 -2.12
N ARG A 54 16.53 -3.52 -1.37
CA ARG A 54 15.10 -3.51 -1.72
C ARG A 54 14.43 -2.33 -1.04
N HIS A 55 13.79 -1.47 -1.81
CA HIS A 55 13.30 -0.20 -1.31
C HIS A 55 11.80 -0.01 -1.52
N GLY A 56 11.06 0.24 -0.43
CA GLY A 56 9.71 0.77 -0.43
C GLY A 56 9.77 2.30 -0.30
N THR A 57 9.06 3.01 -1.19
CA THR A 57 9.12 4.47 -1.26
C THR A 57 7.76 5.13 -1.23
N THR A 58 7.63 6.22 -0.50
CA THR A 58 6.42 7.05 -0.46
C THR A 58 6.48 8.23 -1.43
N VAL A 59 7.57 8.40 -2.20
CA VAL A 59 7.80 9.59 -3.04
C VAL A 59 6.72 9.76 -4.11
N ALA A 60 6.31 8.66 -4.78
CA ALA A 60 5.24 8.69 -5.79
C ALA A 60 3.89 9.05 -5.16
N THR A 61 3.53 8.38 -4.07
CA THR A 61 2.28 8.61 -3.34
C THR A 61 2.20 10.04 -2.81
N ASN A 62 3.27 10.54 -2.18
CA ASN A 62 3.32 11.90 -1.65
C ASN A 62 3.25 12.95 -2.77
N ALA A 63 3.89 12.73 -3.93
CA ALA A 63 3.79 13.63 -5.06
C ALA A 63 2.34 13.79 -5.56
N MET A 64 1.56 12.70 -5.55
CA MET A 64 0.13 12.70 -5.88
C MET A 64 -0.72 13.38 -4.81
N LEU A 65 -0.52 13.03 -3.53
CA LEU A 65 -1.28 13.57 -2.39
C LEU A 65 -1.09 15.08 -2.22
N GLU A 66 0.16 15.54 -2.31
CA GLU A 66 0.52 16.94 -2.12
C GLU A 66 0.33 17.79 -3.38
N ARG A 67 -0.08 17.17 -4.50
CA ARG A 67 -0.17 17.83 -5.81
C ARG A 67 1.14 18.52 -6.24
N LYS A 68 2.29 17.91 -5.91
CA LYS A 68 3.65 18.42 -6.21
C LYS A 68 4.38 17.55 -7.24
N GLY A 69 3.71 17.21 -8.34
CA GLY A 69 4.30 16.53 -9.49
C GLY A 69 4.79 17.45 -10.58
N ALA A 70 5.06 16.87 -11.74
CA ALA A 70 5.55 17.58 -12.92
C ALA A 70 4.46 18.39 -13.62
N ARG A 71 4.88 19.42 -14.36
CA ARG A 71 4.04 20.07 -15.37
C ARG A 71 4.00 19.18 -16.61
N VAL A 72 2.85 18.57 -16.87
CA VAL A 72 2.67 17.54 -17.90
C VAL A 72 1.95 18.10 -19.12
N ALA A 73 2.43 17.76 -20.33
CA ALA A 73 1.63 17.85 -21.56
C ALA A 73 0.90 16.53 -21.78
N PHE A 74 -0.38 16.58 -22.10
CA PHE A 74 -1.17 15.41 -22.52
C PHE A 74 -1.43 15.48 -24.01
N LEU A 75 -0.99 14.47 -24.76
CA LEU A 75 -1.19 14.33 -26.20
C LEU A 75 -2.09 13.13 -26.48
N THR A 76 -3.17 13.38 -27.23
CA THR A 76 -4.17 12.37 -27.57
C THR A 76 -4.70 12.57 -29.00
N THR A 77 -5.58 11.70 -29.46
CA THR A 77 -6.33 11.85 -30.70
C THR A 77 -7.13 13.16 -30.67
N ARG A 78 -7.05 13.96 -31.72
CA ARG A 78 -7.76 15.25 -31.84
C ARG A 78 -9.25 15.11 -31.61
N GLY A 79 -9.81 15.98 -30.74
CA GLY A 79 -11.20 15.97 -30.29
C GLY A 79 -11.45 15.15 -29.02
N PHE A 80 -10.40 14.54 -28.43
CA PHE A 80 -10.47 13.76 -27.19
C PHE A 80 -9.58 14.32 -26.06
N GLU A 81 -9.12 15.56 -26.20
CA GLU A 81 -8.22 16.23 -25.27
C GLU A 81 -8.82 16.32 -23.86
N ASP A 82 -10.14 16.43 -23.75
CA ASP A 82 -10.85 16.58 -22.50
C ASP A 82 -11.28 15.26 -21.84
N THR A 83 -10.94 14.10 -22.42
CA THR A 83 -11.27 12.78 -21.87
C THR A 83 -10.86 12.64 -20.41
N ILE A 84 -9.66 13.11 -20.05
CA ILE A 84 -9.12 13.06 -18.68
C ILE A 84 -9.83 14.02 -17.69
N ALA A 85 -10.52 15.03 -18.17
CA ALA A 85 -11.28 15.97 -17.34
C ALA A 85 -12.76 15.59 -17.25
N ILE A 86 -13.34 15.07 -18.33
CA ILE A 86 -14.73 14.59 -18.37
C ILE A 86 -14.88 13.34 -17.50
N GLY A 87 -13.93 12.42 -17.59
CA GLY A 87 -13.93 11.17 -16.82
C GLY A 87 -15.21 10.35 -17.02
N ARG A 88 -15.62 9.65 -15.97
CA ARG A 88 -16.86 8.86 -15.95
C ARG A 88 -18.10 9.68 -15.55
N GLN A 89 -17.93 10.96 -15.24
CA GLN A 89 -19.00 11.86 -14.73
C GLN A 89 -19.72 11.31 -13.49
N ALA A 90 -19.10 10.40 -12.75
CA ALA A 90 -19.62 9.87 -11.50
C ALA A 90 -19.50 10.92 -10.40
N ARG A 91 -20.62 11.19 -9.71
CA ARG A 91 -20.62 12.10 -8.56
C ARG A 91 -20.09 11.36 -7.33
N PRO A 92 -19.04 11.88 -6.64
CA PRO A 92 -18.54 11.27 -5.41
C PRO A 92 -19.60 11.21 -4.30
N LYS A 93 -20.53 12.21 -4.25
CA LYS A 93 -21.66 12.26 -3.32
C LYS A 93 -22.93 12.54 -4.10
N LEU A 94 -23.85 11.57 -4.12
CA LEU A 94 -25.08 11.64 -4.93
C LEU A 94 -25.99 12.84 -4.59
N TYR A 95 -26.02 13.25 -3.32
CA TYR A 95 -26.95 14.28 -2.80
C TYR A 95 -26.27 15.62 -2.48
N ASP A 96 -25.01 15.81 -2.89
CA ASP A 96 -24.31 17.09 -2.74
C ASP A 96 -24.32 17.84 -4.08
N TRP A 97 -25.08 18.93 -4.15
CA TRP A 97 -25.22 19.74 -5.37
C TRP A 97 -24.06 20.70 -5.61
N PHE A 98 -23.24 20.95 -4.58
CA PHE A 98 -22.17 21.95 -4.59
C PHE A 98 -20.78 21.31 -4.56
N GLN A 99 -20.65 20.10 -5.08
CA GLN A 99 -19.34 19.45 -5.14
C GLN A 99 -18.37 20.22 -6.04
N PRO A 100 -17.14 20.46 -5.59
CA PRO A 100 -16.11 21.00 -6.46
C PRO A 100 -15.83 19.99 -7.59
N VAL A 101 -15.63 20.51 -8.80
CA VAL A 101 -15.13 19.70 -9.93
C VAL A 101 -13.74 19.19 -9.55
N PRO A 102 -13.46 17.88 -9.64
CA PRO A 102 -12.13 17.36 -9.38
C PRO A 102 -11.09 18.07 -10.24
N GLU A 103 -10.04 18.57 -9.61
CA GLU A 103 -8.95 19.22 -10.33
C GLU A 103 -8.19 18.21 -11.17
N CYS A 104 -8.14 18.44 -12.49
CA CYS A 104 -7.39 17.61 -13.41
C CYS A 104 -5.88 17.85 -13.28
N LEU A 105 -5.06 16.80 -13.37
CA LEU A 105 -3.59 16.92 -13.30
C LEU A 105 -3.02 17.76 -14.45
N VAL A 106 -3.68 17.76 -15.61
CA VAL A 106 -3.25 18.51 -16.78
C VAL A 106 -4.27 19.61 -17.08
N PRO A 107 -3.91 20.88 -16.98
CA PRO A 107 -4.79 22.00 -17.31
C PRO A 107 -5.07 22.05 -18.82
N THR A 108 -6.20 22.62 -19.22
CA THR A 108 -6.69 22.60 -20.63
C THR A 108 -5.65 23.07 -21.65
N HIS A 109 -4.88 24.11 -21.36
CA HIS A 109 -3.89 24.66 -22.28
C HIS A 109 -2.64 23.77 -22.48
N LEU A 110 -2.51 22.68 -21.74
CA LEU A 110 -1.45 21.67 -21.88
C LEU A 110 -1.98 20.35 -22.44
N ARG A 111 -3.21 20.34 -22.97
CA ARG A 111 -3.80 19.20 -23.67
C ARG A 111 -3.73 19.44 -25.16
N PHE A 112 -3.13 18.52 -25.88
CA PHE A 112 -2.85 18.62 -27.31
C PHE A 112 -3.55 17.49 -28.06
N GLY A 113 -4.14 17.81 -29.21
CA GLY A 113 -4.78 16.84 -30.09
C GLY A 113 -4.01 16.67 -31.39
N ILE A 114 -3.71 15.42 -31.75
CA ILE A 114 -3.08 15.08 -33.02
C ILE A 114 -4.08 14.44 -33.99
N ALA A 115 -4.02 14.81 -35.25
CA ALA A 115 -4.89 14.28 -36.28
C ALA A 115 -4.44 12.87 -36.69
N GLU A 116 -4.97 11.87 -36.01
CA GLU A 116 -4.83 10.45 -36.33
C GLU A 116 -6.14 9.73 -36.02
N ARG A 117 -6.33 8.51 -36.50
CA ARG A 117 -7.47 7.69 -36.11
C ARG A 117 -7.21 6.20 -36.29
N VAL A 118 -7.39 5.45 -35.24
CA VAL A 118 -7.47 3.99 -35.24
C VAL A 118 -8.93 3.58 -35.01
N SER A 119 -9.38 2.48 -35.64
CA SER A 119 -10.70 1.89 -35.37
C SER A 119 -10.66 0.99 -34.13
N SER A 120 -11.85 0.62 -33.61
CA SER A 120 -11.96 -0.36 -32.50
C SER A 120 -11.43 -1.76 -32.84
N ARG A 121 -11.19 -2.04 -34.16
CA ARG A 121 -10.62 -3.30 -34.66
C ARG A 121 -9.11 -3.20 -34.90
N GLY A 122 -8.49 -2.04 -34.65
CA GLY A 122 -7.08 -1.79 -34.91
C GLY A 122 -6.75 -1.33 -36.32
N ASP A 123 -7.76 -1.08 -37.18
CA ASP A 123 -7.49 -0.55 -38.51
C ASP A 123 -7.04 0.90 -38.45
N LEU A 124 -5.97 1.24 -39.14
CA LEU A 124 -5.48 2.62 -39.26
C LEU A 124 -6.34 3.41 -40.26
N LEU A 125 -7.35 4.13 -39.76
CA LEU A 125 -8.27 4.93 -40.59
C LEU A 125 -7.63 6.23 -41.06
N ARG A 126 -6.75 6.81 -40.24
CA ARG A 126 -5.99 8.01 -40.57
C ARG A 126 -4.63 7.94 -39.89
N ALA A 127 -3.58 7.91 -40.68
CA ALA A 127 -2.21 7.96 -40.15
C ALA A 127 -1.88 9.34 -39.58
N VAL A 128 -0.92 9.39 -38.67
CA VAL A 128 -0.35 10.64 -38.15
C VAL A 128 0.27 11.43 -39.32
N ASP A 129 -0.20 12.66 -39.50
CA ASP A 129 0.35 13.60 -40.48
C ASP A 129 1.70 14.14 -39.95
N PRO A 130 2.81 14.01 -40.71
CA PRO A 130 4.10 14.52 -40.30
C PRO A 130 4.14 16.02 -39.98
N ALA A 131 3.40 16.84 -40.75
CA ALA A 131 3.35 18.29 -40.55
C ALA A 131 2.59 18.65 -39.27
N ASP A 132 1.46 17.97 -38.98
CA ASP A 132 0.70 18.12 -37.76
C ASP A 132 1.53 17.67 -36.52
N LEU A 133 2.27 16.56 -36.65
CA LEU A 133 3.16 16.06 -35.62
C LEU A 133 4.30 17.05 -35.29
N GLU A 134 4.89 17.67 -36.32
CA GLU A 134 5.92 18.69 -36.12
C GLU A 134 5.35 19.93 -35.43
N GLU A 135 4.15 20.39 -35.82
CA GLU A 135 3.47 21.51 -35.17
C GLU A 135 3.18 21.24 -33.72
N VAL A 136 2.59 20.09 -33.40
CA VAL A 136 2.28 19.68 -32.01
C VAL A 136 3.55 19.52 -31.19
N THR A 137 4.61 18.91 -31.73
CA THR A 137 5.90 18.77 -31.06
C THR A 137 6.49 20.14 -30.70
N ARG A 138 6.43 21.10 -31.65
CA ARG A 138 6.90 22.48 -31.42
C ARG A 138 6.05 23.20 -30.37
N ALA A 139 4.73 22.99 -30.36
CA ALA A 139 3.83 23.56 -29.37
C ALA A 139 4.11 23.00 -27.95
N ILE A 140 4.36 21.70 -27.83
CA ILE A 140 4.75 21.05 -26.56
C ILE A 140 6.12 21.60 -26.08
N ALA A 141 7.10 21.72 -26.98
CA ALA A 141 8.41 22.31 -26.66
C ALA A 141 8.30 23.74 -26.11
N ALA A 142 7.38 24.54 -26.66
CA ALA A 142 7.14 25.91 -26.22
C ALA A 142 6.35 26.03 -24.91
N ALA A 143 5.72 24.95 -24.46
CA ALA A 143 4.81 24.95 -23.30
C ALA A 143 5.53 24.82 -21.94
N ASP A 144 6.87 24.73 -21.91
CA ASP A 144 7.68 24.61 -20.68
C ASP A 144 7.20 23.48 -19.77
N VAL A 145 7.08 22.27 -20.32
CA VAL A 145 6.64 21.07 -19.62
C VAL A 145 7.83 20.20 -19.22
N ASN A 146 7.65 19.40 -18.15
CA ASN A 146 8.69 18.54 -17.61
C ASN A 146 8.51 17.05 -17.99
N ALA A 147 7.36 16.71 -18.54
CA ALA A 147 7.04 15.36 -19.02
C ALA A 147 5.89 15.40 -20.04
N VAL A 148 5.78 14.36 -20.85
CA VAL A 148 4.67 14.19 -21.81
C VAL A 148 3.98 12.86 -21.56
N ALA A 149 2.64 12.88 -21.51
CA ALA A 149 1.77 11.71 -21.51
C ALA A 149 1.13 11.57 -22.90
N VAL A 150 1.26 10.40 -23.53
CA VAL A 150 0.67 10.10 -24.84
C VAL A 150 -0.33 8.96 -24.70
N SER A 151 -1.59 9.20 -25.09
CA SER A 151 -2.63 8.18 -25.10
C SER A 151 -3.61 8.44 -26.25
N THR A 152 -3.40 7.77 -27.37
CA THR A 152 -4.30 7.85 -28.52
C THR A 152 -5.43 6.83 -28.42
N ILE A 153 -6.56 7.10 -29.08
CA ILE A 153 -7.72 6.20 -29.04
C ILE A 153 -7.38 4.87 -29.70
N PHE A 154 -7.78 3.78 -29.06
CA PHE A 154 -7.53 2.40 -29.50
C PHE A 154 -6.06 2.05 -29.71
N SER A 155 -5.13 2.75 -29.06
CA SER A 155 -3.70 2.43 -29.09
C SER A 155 -3.36 1.02 -28.57
N PHE A 156 -4.23 0.42 -27.75
CA PHE A 156 -4.11 -0.98 -27.31
C PHE A 156 -4.34 -1.97 -28.48
N ALA A 157 -5.11 -1.59 -29.51
CA ALA A 157 -5.39 -2.42 -30.67
C ALA A 157 -4.38 -2.20 -31.83
N ASN A 158 -3.84 -0.97 -31.95
CA ASN A 158 -2.80 -0.64 -32.91
C ASN A 158 -1.88 0.47 -32.38
N THR A 159 -0.61 0.16 -32.25
CA THR A 159 0.40 1.03 -31.61
C THR A 159 1.11 1.98 -32.56
N ASP A 160 0.92 1.86 -33.89
CA ASP A 160 1.69 2.57 -34.91
C ASP A 160 1.69 4.08 -34.74
N SER A 161 0.53 4.67 -34.41
CA SER A 161 0.42 6.10 -34.15
C SER A 161 1.27 6.55 -32.97
N GLU A 162 1.17 5.85 -31.84
CA GLU A 162 1.94 6.20 -30.63
C GLU A 162 3.44 5.96 -30.80
N VAL A 163 3.85 4.93 -31.55
CA VAL A 163 5.28 4.68 -31.86
C VAL A 163 5.86 5.85 -32.65
N ARG A 164 5.14 6.35 -33.69
CA ARG A 164 5.59 7.51 -34.48
C ARG A 164 5.64 8.79 -33.65
N ILE A 165 4.62 9.02 -32.82
CA ILE A 165 4.54 10.17 -31.90
C ILE A 165 5.71 10.12 -30.91
N ALA A 166 5.95 8.98 -30.27
CA ALA A 166 7.04 8.80 -29.31
C ALA A 166 8.40 9.13 -29.94
N ALA A 167 8.68 8.60 -31.13
CA ALA A 167 9.94 8.85 -31.84
C ALA A 167 10.16 10.36 -32.14
N ALA A 168 9.11 11.10 -32.47
CA ALA A 168 9.21 12.54 -32.70
C ALA A 168 9.44 13.33 -31.40
N LEU A 169 8.82 12.89 -30.29
CA LEU A 169 8.91 13.56 -28.98
C LEU A 169 10.23 13.26 -28.24
N GLU A 170 10.96 12.19 -28.60
CA GLU A 170 12.27 11.86 -28.00
C GLU A 170 13.27 13.03 -28.10
N ALA A 171 13.19 13.83 -29.16
CA ALA A 171 14.04 15.01 -29.34
C ALA A 171 13.87 16.09 -28.24
N LEU A 172 12.76 16.05 -27.48
CA LEU A 172 12.52 16.97 -26.37
C LEU A 172 13.43 16.70 -25.16
N GLY A 173 14.00 15.49 -25.04
CA GLY A 173 14.89 15.10 -23.93
C GLY A 173 14.22 15.07 -22.55
N ILE A 174 12.89 14.98 -22.49
CA ILE A 174 12.11 14.89 -21.26
C ILE A 174 11.39 13.53 -21.16
N PRO A 175 11.00 13.07 -19.95
CA PRO A 175 10.30 11.81 -19.77
C PRO A 175 9.03 11.70 -20.60
N LEU A 176 8.88 10.57 -21.32
CA LEU A 176 7.71 10.22 -22.10
C LEU A 176 6.98 9.05 -21.45
N SER A 177 5.69 9.19 -21.24
CA SER A 177 4.79 8.13 -20.76
C SER A 177 3.83 7.76 -21.89
N ILE A 178 3.96 6.54 -22.41
CA ILE A 178 3.23 6.09 -23.63
C ILE A 178 2.24 4.99 -23.24
N SER A 179 0.99 5.13 -23.66
CA SER A 179 -0.10 4.29 -23.16
C SER A 179 0.04 2.82 -23.53
N HIS A 180 0.44 2.48 -24.76
CA HIS A 180 0.62 1.09 -25.17
C HIS A 180 1.78 0.37 -24.46
N ARG A 181 2.69 1.10 -23.78
CA ARG A 181 3.77 0.51 -22.97
C ARG A 181 3.36 0.32 -21.53
N ILE A 182 2.65 1.31 -20.94
CA ILE A 182 2.32 1.33 -19.52
C ILE A 182 1.06 0.52 -19.21
N LEU A 183 0.01 0.66 -20.04
CA LEU A 183 -1.30 0.03 -19.87
C LEU A 183 -1.95 -0.23 -21.23
N PRO A 184 -1.61 -1.32 -21.95
CA PRO A 184 -2.19 -1.67 -23.26
C PRO A 184 -3.60 -2.28 -23.11
N GLU A 185 -4.46 -1.59 -22.39
CA GLU A 185 -5.83 -2.02 -22.10
C GLU A 185 -6.86 -1.04 -22.65
N PHE A 186 -8.06 -1.54 -22.92
CA PHE A 186 -9.21 -0.71 -23.30
C PHE A 186 -9.59 0.25 -22.16
N ARG A 187 -10.65 1.07 -22.34
CA ARG A 187 -11.07 2.14 -21.41
C ARG A 187 -10.16 3.37 -21.48
N GLU A 188 -10.50 4.23 -22.42
CA GLU A 188 -9.73 5.42 -22.76
C GLU A 188 -9.42 6.33 -21.58
N TYR A 189 -10.40 6.52 -20.68
CA TYR A 189 -10.24 7.39 -19.52
C TYR A 189 -9.24 6.83 -18.52
N GLU A 190 -9.38 5.56 -18.12
CA GLU A 190 -8.52 4.89 -17.16
C GLU A 190 -7.10 4.75 -17.69
N ARG A 191 -6.94 4.40 -18.98
CA ARG A 191 -5.63 4.33 -19.63
C ARG A 191 -4.96 5.70 -19.66
N ALA A 192 -5.65 6.74 -20.16
CA ALA A 192 -5.12 8.10 -20.23
C ALA A 192 -4.78 8.64 -18.83
N SER A 193 -5.64 8.43 -17.83
CA SER A 193 -5.41 8.86 -16.45
C SER A 193 -4.17 8.19 -15.85
N THR A 194 -3.97 6.88 -16.09
CA THR A 194 -2.79 6.14 -15.62
C THR A 194 -1.51 6.69 -16.24
N VAL A 195 -1.52 6.93 -17.54
CA VAL A 195 -0.36 7.46 -18.28
C VAL A 195 -0.04 8.89 -17.85
N VAL A 196 -1.06 9.72 -17.63
CA VAL A 196 -0.91 11.08 -17.08
C VAL A 196 -0.34 11.03 -15.67
N ALA A 197 -0.84 10.12 -14.81
CA ALA A 197 -0.31 9.96 -13.47
C ALA A 197 1.17 9.51 -13.49
N ASN A 198 1.53 8.58 -14.40
CA ASN A 198 2.92 8.20 -14.60
C ASN A 198 3.78 9.40 -14.99
N ALA A 199 3.40 10.16 -16.01
CA ALA A 199 4.12 11.35 -16.46
C ALA A 199 4.24 12.40 -15.35
N TYR A 200 3.20 12.54 -14.53
CA TYR A 200 3.16 13.50 -13.43
C TYR A 200 4.20 13.22 -12.33
N VAL A 201 4.46 11.94 -12.04
CA VAL A 201 5.42 11.56 -11.00
C VAL A 201 6.81 11.21 -11.56
N ALA A 202 6.94 10.92 -12.87
CA ALA A 202 8.16 10.39 -13.47
C ALA A 202 9.42 11.25 -13.27
N PRO A 203 9.42 12.57 -13.45
CA PRO A 203 10.66 13.36 -13.27
C PRO A 203 11.19 13.28 -11.84
N LYS A 204 10.29 13.38 -10.85
CA LYS A 204 10.66 13.39 -9.42
C LYS A 204 11.10 12.00 -8.95
N VAL A 205 10.28 10.99 -9.22
CA VAL A 205 10.53 9.62 -8.76
C VAL A 205 11.66 8.97 -9.54
N GLY A 206 11.69 9.17 -10.87
CA GLY A 206 12.76 8.66 -11.73
C GLY A 206 14.14 9.21 -11.33
N SER A 207 14.25 10.53 -11.09
CA SER A 207 15.48 11.15 -10.60
C SER A 207 15.88 10.61 -9.23
N TYR A 208 14.92 10.47 -8.31
CA TYR A 208 15.14 9.91 -6.98
C TYR A 208 15.70 8.48 -7.05
N ILE A 209 15.01 7.58 -7.76
CA ILE A 209 15.40 6.17 -7.87
C ILE A 209 16.76 6.03 -8.57
N SER A 210 16.98 6.76 -9.67
CA SER A 210 18.25 6.73 -10.40
C SER A 210 19.42 7.23 -9.56
N THR A 211 19.20 8.30 -8.79
CA THR A 211 20.20 8.84 -7.86
C THR A 211 20.52 7.85 -6.75
N LEU A 212 19.49 7.23 -6.17
CA LEU A 212 19.66 6.24 -5.11
C LEU A 212 20.37 4.98 -5.64
N ALA A 213 20.02 4.49 -6.82
CA ALA A 213 20.67 3.35 -7.46
C ALA A 213 22.18 3.60 -7.69
N ARG A 214 22.53 4.80 -8.19
CA ARG A 214 23.93 5.20 -8.34
C ARG A 214 24.67 5.23 -7.00
N LYS A 215 24.07 5.85 -5.96
CA LYS A 215 24.67 5.92 -4.61
C LYS A 215 24.86 4.52 -4.00
N VAL A 216 23.93 3.59 -4.18
CA VAL A 216 24.06 2.20 -3.72
C VAL A 216 25.21 1.50 -4.42
N GLY A 217 25.37 1.70 -5.74
CA GLY A 217 26.50 1.17 -6.50
C GLY A 217 27.86 1.80 -6.15
N GLU A 218 27.88 3.04 -5.62
CA GLU A 218 29.08 3.71 -5.10
C GLU A 218 29.44 3.23 -3.69
N GLU A 219 28.44 2.95 -2.83
CA GLU A 219 28.63 2.51 -1.45
C GLU A 219 29.04 1.02 -1.36
N TYR A 220 28.52 0.19 -2.25
CA TYR A 220 28.76 -1.26 -2.25
C TYR A 220 29.29 -1.75 -3.61
N LYS A 221 30.34 -2.55 -3.57
CA LYS A 221 30.82 -3.24 -4.77
C LYS A 221 29.72 -4.19 -5.28
N ASN A 222 29.33 -4.04 -6.56
CA ASN A 222 28.19 -4.73 -7.17
C ASN A 222 26.84 -4.46 -6.45
N GLY A 223 26.71 -3.32 -5.77
CA GLY A 223 25.46 -2.91 -5.12
C GLY A 223 24.34 -2.69 -6.13
N ARG A 224 23.15 -3.28 -5.87
CA ARG A 224 21.96 -3.14 -6.73
C ARG A 224 20.79 -2.61 -5.94
N LEU A 225 20.01 -1.74 -6.57
CA LEU A 225 18.75 -1.25 -6.04
C LEU A 225 17.58 -1.94 -6.75
N GLU A 226 16.69 -2.50 -5.98
CA GLU A 226 15.39 -3.02 -6.40
C GLU A 226 14.29 -2.25 -5.67
N VAL A 227 13.09 -2.17 -6.24
CA VAL A 227 12.01 -1.34 -5.71
C VAL A 227 10.74 -2.17 -5.57
N MET A 228 10.04 -2.00 -4.44
CA MET A 228 8.73 -2.59 -4.19
C MET A 228 7.69 -1.92 -5.07
N GLN A 229 6.87 -2.71 -5.76
CA GLN A 229 5.75 -2.21 -6.53
C GLN A 229 4.41 -2.36 -5.78
N SER A 230 3.41 -1.66 -6.27
CA SER A 230 2.05 -1.59 -5.71
C SER A 230 1.35 -2.95 -5.63
N SER A 231 1.69 -3.89 -6.51
CA SER A 231 1.11 -5.25 -6.54
C SER A 231 1.77 -6.23 -5.57
N GLY A 232 2.76 -5.77 -4.79
CA GLY A 232 3.41 -6.60 -3.77
C GLY A 232 4.68 -7.32 -4.25
N GLY A 233 5.12 -7.11 -5.49
CA GLY A 233 6.36 -7.67 -6.02
C GLY A 233 7.51 -6.68 -6.05
N ILE A 234 8.69 -7.20 -6.35
CA ILE A 234 9.92 -6.43 -6.54
C ILE A 234 10.17 -6.22 -8.04
N ILE A 235 10.55 -5.01 -8.41
CA ILE A 235 10.97 -4.64 -9.77
C ILE A 235 12.36 -3.99 -9.75
N SER A 236 13.02 -3.98 -10.92
CA SER A 236 14.32 -3.29 -11.05
C SER A 236 14.17 -1.78 -10.89
N ALA A 237 15.23 -1.11 -10.41
CA ALA A 237 15.28 0.35 -10.32
C ALA A 237 15.04 1.02 -11.69
N ARG A 238 15.48 0.39 -12.79
CA ARG A 238 15.27 0.87 -14.16
C ARG A 238 13.77 0.92 -14.52
N LEU A 239 13.04 -0.15 -14.26
CA LEU A 239 11.60 -0.20 -14.52
C LEU A 239 10.84 0.76 -13.59
N ALA A 240 11.18 0.79 -12.30
CA ALA A 240 10.57 1.70 -11.34
C ALA A 240 10.79 3.19 -11.68
N ALA A 241 11.93 3.54 -12.29
CA ALA A 241 12.21 4.89 -12.76
C ALA A 241 11.44 5.25 -14.04
N ALA A 242 11.21 4.27 -14.93
CA ALA A 242 10.46 4.45 -16.17
C ALA A 242 8.94 4.47 -15.94
N GLU A 243 8.46 3.60 -15.06
CA GLU A 243 7.03 3.41 -14.74
C GLU A 243 6.76 3.63 -13.24
N PRO A 244 7.04 4.83 -12.69
CA PRO A 244 6.90 5.08 -11.25
C PRO A 244 5.45 4.98 -10.74
N VAL A 245 4.44 5.00 -11.60
CA VAL A 245 3.05 4.71 -11.24
C VAL A 245 2.90 3.35 -10.56
N ARG A 246 3.76 2.37 -10.88
CA ARG A 246 3.80 1.06 -10.25
C ARG A 246 4.35 1.07 -8.81
N THR A 247 4.94 2.17 -8.35
CA THR A 247 5.51 2.29 -7.00
C THR A 247 4.61 3.01 -6.00
N MET A 248 3.42 3.44 -6.43
CA MET A 248 2.43 4.06 -5.56
C MET A 248 1.97 3.06 -4.50
N LEU A 249 1.86 3.49 -3.23
CA LEU A 249 1.47 2.64 -2.10
C LEU A 249 2.41 1.43 -1.86
N SER A 250 3.68 1.52 -2.25
CA SER A 250 4.65 0.42 -2.10
C SER A 250 4.99 0.10 -0.64
N GLY A 251 4.96 1.08 0.28
CA GLY A 251 5.14 0.85 1.73
C GLY A 251 4.01 -0.03 2.31
N PRO A 252 2.73 0.36 2.18
CA PRO A 252 1.60 -0.49 2.54
C PRO A 252 1.63 -1.88 1.88
N ALA A 253 2.05 -1.97 0.60
CA ALA A 253 2.20 -3.25 -0.09
C ALA A 253 3.22 -4.17 0.62
N GLY A 254 4.34 -3.62 1.08
CA GLY A 254 5.29 -4.36 1.92
C GLY A 254 4.64 -4.90 3.19
N GLY A 255 3.84 -4.08 3.88
CA GLY A 255 3.08 -4.49 5.07
C GLY A 255 2.16 -5.69 4.82
N VAL A 256 1.41 -5.67 3.71
CA VAL A 256 0.53 -6.79 3.31
C VAL A 256 1.33 -8.06 3.07
N ILE A 257 2.43 -7.99 2.31
CA ILE A 257 3.29 -9.15 2.04
C ILE A 257 3.92 -9.69 3.32
N GLY A 258 4.39 -8.80 4.21
CA GLY A 258 4.94 -9.19 5.52
C GLY A 258 3.90 -9.89 6.39
N ALA A 259 2.70 -9.33 6.49
CA ALA A 259 1.58 -9.93 7.23
C ALA A 259 1.20 -11.31 6.65
N TYR A 260 1.07 -11.41 5.34
CA TYR A 260 0.76 -12.68 4.66
C TYR A 260 1.84 -13.74 4.91
N LYS A 261 3.10 -13.44 4.61
CA LYS A 261 4.21 -14.42 4.73
C LYS A 261 4.38 -14.90 6.17
N LEU A 262 4.35 -14.00 7.17
CA LEU A 262 4.52 -14.39 8.57
C LEU A 262 3.29 -15.09 9.17
N ALA A 263 2.07 -14.67 8.80
CA ALA A 263 0.86 -15.34 9.24
C ALA A 263 0.75 -16.75 8.66
N SER A 264 1.06 -16.95 7.37
CA SER A 264 1.07 -18.29 6.73
C SER A 264 2.09 -19.21 7.39
N LEU A 265 3.30 -18.73 7.73
CA LEU A 265 4.27 -19.52 8.51
C LEU A 265 3.73 -19.94 9.88
N ALA A 266 2.89 -19.12 10.51
CA ALA A 266 2.23 -19.40 11.77
C ALA A 266 0.94 -20.26 11.61
N GLY A 267 0.55 -20.61 10.37
CA GLY A 267 -0.61 -21.45 10.05
C GLY A 267 -1.93 -20.69 9.92
N PHE A 268 -1.88 -19.39 9.63
CA PHE A 268 -3.05 -18.55 9.41
C PHE A 268 -3.13 -18.10 7.94
N ASP A 269 -3.99 -18.72 7.15
CA ASP A 269 -4.14 -18.44 5.71
C ASP A 269 -5.27 -17.45 5.38
N HIS A 270 -6.17 -17.17 6.34
CA HIS A 270 -7.23 -16.19 6.22
C HIS A 270 -6.97 -15.07 7.21
N ILE A 271 -6.52 -13.92 6.72
CA ILE A 271 -6.15 -12.80 7.57
C ILE A 271 -6.76 -11.47 7.11
N ILE A 272 -7.05 -10.63 8.09
CA ILE A 272 -7.25 -9.20 7.89
C ILE A 272 -5.97 -8.52 8.38
N GLY A 273 -5.20 -7.94 7.46
CA GLY A 273 -4.04 -7.12 7.83
C GLY A 273 -4.49 -5.74 8.31
N PHE A 274 -3.90 -5.29 9.41
CA PHE A 274 -4.21 -4.02 10.06
C PHE A 274 -2.92 -3.32 10.43
N ASP A 275 -2.53 -2.35 9.61
CA ASP A 275 -1.35 -1.50 9.79
C ASP A 275 -1.77 -0.12 10.29
N MET A 276 -1.40 0.24 11.51
CA MET A 276 -1.64 1.59 12.01
C MET A 276 -0.32 2.31 12.27
N GLY A 277 -0.09 3.33 11.47
CA GLY A 277 1.01 4.26 11.62
C GLY A 277 0.65 5.52 12.42
N GLY A 278 1.47 6.56 12.26
CA GLY A 278 1.24 7.86 12.90
C GLY A 278 0.13 8.68 12.23
N THR A 279 -0.12 8.51 10.93
CA THR A 279 -1.03 9.36 10.15
C THR A 279 -2.25 8.63 9.60
N SER A 280 -2.11 7.35 9.29
CA SER A 280 -3.13 6.54 8.62
C SER A 280 -3.16 5.13 9.16
N THR A 281 -4.21 4.44 8.78
CA THR A 281 -4.38 3.00 8.95
C THR A 281 -4.64 2.39 7.58
N ASP A 282 -3.87 1.36 7.25
CA ASP A 282 -4.00 0.57 6.05
C ASP A 282 -4.55 -0.81 6.40
N VAL A 283 -5.61 -1.23 5.70
CA VAL A 283 -6.25 -2.52 5.93
C VAL A 283 -6.33 -3.31 4.63
N CYS A 284 -6.10 -4.62 4.72
CA CYS A 284 -6.17 -5.54 3.59
C CYS A 284 -6.82 -6.86 4.00
N LEU A 285 -7.30 -7.61 3.01
CA LEU A 285 -7.84 -8.95 3.20
C LEU A 285 -7.02 -9.94 2.38
N VAL A 286 -6.61 -11.02 3.02
CA VAL A 286 -5.89 -12.12 2.40
C VAL A 286 -6.67 -13.42 2.68
N ASP A 287 -6.89 -14.20 1.67
CA ASP A 287 -7.49 -15.53 1.79
C ASP A 287 -6.50 -16.62 1.30
N SER A 288 -6.94 -17.86 1.24
CA SER A 288 -6.12 -19.00 0.84
C SER A 288 -5.49 -18.88 -0.56
N THR A 289 -5.94 -17.93 -1.39
CA THR A 289 -5.38 -17.64 -2.71
C THR A 289 -4.26 -16.58 -2.67
N GLY A 290 -4.00 -16.03 -1.50
CA GLY A 290 -3.01 -14.99 -1.25
C GLY A 290 -3.58 -13.56 -1.21
N PRO A 291 -2.71 -12.55 -1.19
CA PRO A 291 -3.12 -11.15 -1.19
C PRO A 291 -3.90 -10.76 -2.44
N ARG A 292 -4.97 -10.00 -2.25
CA ARG A 292 -5.83 -9.58 -3.36
C ARG A 292 -5.21 -8.47 -4.16
N ILE A 293 -5.34 -8.57 -5.49
CA ILE A 293 -4.92 -7.56 -6.44
C ILE A 293 -6.14 -6.96 -7.10
N SER A 294 -6.15 -5.62 -7.22
CA SER A 294 -7.08 -4.85 -8.04
C SER A 294 -6.34 -4.34 -9.27
N ASN A 295 -6.95 -4.53 -10.44
CA ASN A 295 -6.44 -3.98 -11.69
C ASN A 295 -6.97 -2.56 -11.97
N GLU A 296 -7.78 -2.01 -11.07
CA GLU A 296 -8.30 -0.66 -11.14
C GLU A 296 -8.40 -0.10 -9.73
N SER A 297 -7.58 0.87 -9.41
CA SER A 297 -7.51 1.51 -8.09
C SER A 297 -7.66 3.01 -8.21
N MET A 298 -8.19 3.65 -7.17
CA MET A 298 -8.30 5.11 -7.11
C MET A 298 -7.21 5.69 -6.21
N VAL A 299 -6.33 6.47 -6.77
CA VAL A 299 -5.31 7.21 -6.01
C VAL A 299 -5.63 8.70 -6.08
N THR A 300 -5.95 9.31 -4.95
CA THR A 300 -6.36 10.74 -4.86
C THR A 300 -7.50 11.15 -5.81
N GLY A 301 -8.44 10.24 -6.07
CA GLY A 301 -9.57 10.47 -6.98
C GLY A 301 -9.24 10.28 -8.47
N ILE A 302 -8.06 9.75 -8.80
CA ILE A 302 -7.61 9.47 -10.16
C ILE A 302 -7.55 7.96 -10.35
N PRO A 303 -8.19 7.39 -11.39
CA PRO A 303 -8.11 5.96 -11.65
C PRO A 303 -6.72 5.58 -12.17
N ILE A 304 -6.18 4.51 -11.59
CA ILE A 304 -4.90 3.92 -11.95
C ILE A 304 -5.14 2.46 -12.32
N GLY A 305 -4.85 2.09 -13.56
CA GLY A 305 -5.12 0.77 -14.13
C GLY A 305 -3.98 -0.23 -13.98
N VAL A 306 -2.86 0.13 -13.36
CA VAL A 306 -1.80 -0.85 -13.07
C VAL A 306 -2.20 -1.72 -11.87
N PRO A 307 -1.79 -3.01 -11.84
CA PRO A 307 -2.09 -3.89 -10.73
C PRO A 307 -1.60 -3.33 -9.39
N MET A 308 -2.47 -3.31 -8.39
CA MET A 308 -2.17 -2.88 -7.02
C MET A 308 -2.78 -3.85 -6.02
N LEU A 309 -2.15 -4.04 -4.87
CA LEU A 309 -2.80 -4.73 -3.77
C LEU A 309 -4.07 -3.99 -3.34
N ASP A 310 -5.11 -4.75 -3.04
CA ASP A 310 -6.40 -4.22 -2.59
C ASP A 310 -6.28 -3.76 -1.13
N ILE A 311 -5.80 -2.54 -0.96
CA ILE A 311 -5.57 -1.90 0.33
C ILE A 311 -6.56 -0.75 0.49
N HIS A 312 -7.22 -0.68 1.63
CA HIS A 312 -8.06 0.46 1.98
C HIS A 312 -7.38 1.28 3.07
N THR A 313 -7.16 2.56 2.78
CA THR A 313 -6.50 3.51 3.71
C THR A 313 -7.53 4.41 4.36
N ALA A 314 -7.51 4.49 5.68
CA ALA A 314 -8.28 5.44 6.46
C ALA A 314 -7.37 6.49 7.11
N GLY A 315 -7.80 7.74 7.15
CA GLY A 315 -7.10 8.84 7.84
C GLY A 315 -7.27 8.72 9.36
N ALA A 316 -6.81 7.59 9.92
CA ALA A 316 -6.91 7.22 11.32
C ALA A 316 -5.54 6.71 11.79
N GLY A 317 -4.78 7.51 12.53
CA GLY A 317 -3.45 7.14 13.01
C GLY A 317 -3.19 7.69 14.40
N GLY A 318 -2.01 7.40 14.95
CA GLY A 318 -1.61 7.86 16.29
C GLY A 318 -1.60 9.38 16.45
N GLY A 319 -1.32 10.12 15.39
CA GLY A 319 -1.34 11.57 15.34
C GLY A 319 -2.70 12.19 14.98
N SER A 320 -3.77 11.40 14.81
CA SER A 320 -5.10 11.94 14.50
C SER A 320 -5.57 12.88 15.59
N ILE A 321 -5.95 14.11 15.20
CA ILE A 321 -6.29 15.22 16.10
C ILE A 321 -7.73 15.05 16.59
N ALA A 322 -7.91 15.18 17.90
CA ALA A 322 -9.22 15.17 18.54
C ALA A 322 -9.71 16.59 18.80
N ARG A 323 -10.98 16.87 18.43
CA ARG A 323 -11.64 18.16 18.69
C ARG A 323 -13.16 17.98 18.80
N PHE A 324 -13.82 18.92 19.43
CA PHE A 324 -15.27 19.04 19.34
C PHE A 324 -15.66 19.89 18.13
N ASP A 325 -16.64 19.42 17.36
CA ASP A 325 -17.22 20.22 16.26
C ASP A 325 -18.17 21.31 16.77
N SER A 326 -18.72 22.13 15.89
CA SER A 326 -19.65 23.21 16.23
C SER A 326 -20.94 22.72 16.89
N GLY A 327 -21.27 21.44 16.75
CA GLY A 327 -22.42 20.79 17.39
C GLY A 327 -22.08 20.15 18.73
N GLY A 328 -20.83 20.25 19.20
CA GLY A 328 -20.37 19.63 20.45
C GLY A 328 -20.07 18.14 20.36
N LEU A 329 -19.99 17.56 19.15
CA LEU A 329 -19.63 16.15 18.95
C LEU A 329 -18.10 15.99 18.87
N LEU A 330 -17.59 15.00 19.58
CA LEU A 330 -16.19 14.64 19.50
C LEU A 330 -15.85 14.06 18.12
N ARG A 331 -14.87 14.65 17.45
CA ARG A 331 -14.28 14.22 16.18
C ARG A 331 -12.82 13.87 16.39
N VAL A 332 -12.35 12.80 15.74
CA VAL A 332 -10.97 12.38 15.74
C VAL A 332 -10.53 12.13 14.30
N GLY A 333 -9.55 12.90 13.83
CA GLY A 333 -9.15 12.91 12.43
C GLY A 333 -10.20 13.58 11.50
N PRO A 334 -10.02 13.48 10.16
CA PRO A 334 -8.89 12.85 9.46
C PRO A 334 -7.58 13.65 9.56
N GLU A 335 -7.59 14.88 10.09
CA GLU A 335 -6.41 15.71 10.24
C GLU A 335 -5.46 15.08 11.27
N SER A 336 -4.17 15.08 10.93
CA SER A 336 -3.10 14.55 11.77
C SER A 336 -2.12 15.64 12.17
N ALA A 337 -1.60 15.56 13.40
CA ALA A 337 -0.50 16.40 13.85
C ALA A 337 0.84 16.07 13.14
N GLY A 338 0.90 14.98 12.39
CA GLY A 338 2.11 14.56 11.69
C GLY A 338 3.28 14.26 12.62
N SER A 339 4.49 14.45 12.12
CA SER A 339 5.73 14.38 12.91
C SER A 339 6.17 15.73 13.46
N ASP A 340 5.77 16.82 12.85
CA ASP A 340 6.02 18.20 13.28
C ASP A 340 4.74 19.04 13.06
N PRO A 341 4.14 19.61 14.11
CA PRO A 341 4.58 19.62 15.52
C PRO A 341 4.46 18.28 16.26
N GLY A 342 3.71 17.31 15.75
CA GLY A 342 3.48 15.99 16.32
C GLY A 342 2.50 15.99 17.51
N PRO A 343 2.30 14.82 18.15
CA PRO A 343 1.57 14.67 19.42
C PRO A 343 2.10 15.59 20.51
N ILE A 344 1.24 15.96 21.46
CA ILE A 344 1.59 16.81 22.62
C ILE A 344 2.75 16.19 23.39
N CYS A 345 2.69 14.88 23.63
CA CYS A 345 3.70 14.13 24.38
C CYS A 345 5.11 14.15 23.76
N PHE A 346 5.26 14.55 22.49
CA PHE A 346 6.56 14.73 21.85
C PHE A 346 7.18 16.12 22.12
N GLY A 347 6.49 16.97 22.88
CA GLY A 347 7.01 18.24 23.40
C GLY A 347 6.64 19.50 22.59
N LYS A 348 6.30 19.40 21.30
CA LYS A 348 5.94 20.54 20.45
C LYS A 348 4.44 20.69 20.19
N GLY A 349 3.73 19.59 20.09
CA GLY A 349 2.29 19.56 19.80
C GLY A 349 1.46 20.30 20.87
N THR A 350 0.28 20.76 20.46
CA THR A 350 -0.68 21.49 21.33
C THR A 350 -2.11 20.98 21.17
N GLN A 351 -2.36 20.12 20.20
CA GLN A 351 -3.68 19.54 19.96
C GLN A 351 -3.71 18.09 20.41
N PRO A 352 -4.75 17.66 21.17
CA PRO A 352 -4.89 16.28 21.61
C PRO A 352 -4.87 15.30 20.44
N THR A 353 -4.13 14.21 20.58
CA THR A 353 -4.06 13.14 19.58
C THR A 353 -4.38 11.78 20.19
N VAL A 354 -4.53 10.77 19.34
CA VAL A 354 -4.70 9.35 19.76
C VAL A 354 -3.51 8.85 20.57
N THR A 355 -2.28 9.27 20.22
CA THR A 355 -1.07 8.93 20.98
C THR A 355 -1.12 9.51 22.40
N ASP A 356 -1.54 10.78 22.55
CA ASP A 356 -1.71 11.41 23.87
C ASP A 356 -2.79 10.71 24.69
N ALA A 357 -3.89 10.31 24.06
CA ALA A 357 -4.96 9.55 24.74
C ALA A 357 -4.46 8.19 25.24
N ASN A 358 -3.72 7.43 24.42
CA ASN A 358 -3.12 6.17 24.86
C ASN A 358 -2.12 6.36 26.00
N LEU A 359 -1.32 7.45 25.97
CA LEU A 359 -0.38 7.76 27.05
C LEU A 359 -1.10 8.09 28.37
N VAL A 360 -2.12 8.95 28.33
CA VAL A 360 -2.91 9.34 29.52
C VAL A 360 -3.64 8.15 30.13
N LEU A 361 -4.12 7.22 29.31
CA LEU A 361 -4.77 5.98 29.77
C LEU A 361 -3.78 4.93 30.29
N GLY A 362 -2.47 5.25 30.31
CA GLY A 362 -1.42 4.36 30.81
C GLY A 362 -1.02 3.25 29.85
N ARG A 363 -1.44 3.29 28.57
CA ARG A 363 -1.15 2.24 27.58
C ARG A 363 0.25 2.34 26.96
N LEU A 364 0.88 3.52 27.01
CA LEU A 364 2.26 3.77 26.55
C LEU A 364 3.18 4.04 27.74
N ASP A 365 4.45 3.71 27.57
CA ASP A 365 5.48 3.94 28.59
C ASP A 365 6.21 5.28 28.31
N THR A 366 6.40 6.10 29.36
CA THR A 366 7.02 7.42 29.25
C THR A 366 8.49 7.37 28.90
N ASP A 367 9.21 6.35 29.36
CA ASP A 367 10.67 6.27 29.31
C ASP A 367 11.20 5.21 28.34
N ARG A 368 10.31 4.34 27.81
CA ARG A 368 10.69 3.22 26.94
C ARG A 368 10.28 3.36 25.50
N PHE A 369 9.65 4.47 25.13
CA PHE A 369 9.21 4.68 23.76
C PHE A 369 10.40 4.72 22.79
N LEU A 370 10.34 3.94 21.71
CA LEU A 370 11.43 3.72 20.75
C LEU A 370 12.75 3.31 21.46
N GLY A 371 12.67 2.30 22.33
CA GLY A 371 13.82 1.81 23.06
C GLY A 371 14.45 2.84 24.00
N GLY A 372 13.66 3.82 24.45
CA GLY A 372 14.11 4.91 25.34
C GLY A 372 14.77 6.10 24.63
N SER A 373 14.76 6.11 23.27
CA SER A 373 15.34 7.24 22.52
C SER A 373 14.45 8.49 22.54
N VAL A 374 13.15 8.32 22.86
CA VAL A 374 12.18 9.42 22.99
C VAL A 374 11.46 9.29 24.31
N ARG A 375 11.55 10.33 25.14
CA ARG A 375 10.79 10.42 26.40
C ARG A 375 9.45 11.10 26.12
N LEU A 376 8.34 10.48 26.56
CA LEU A 376 7.00 11.02 26.42
C LEU A 376 6.62 11.90 27.61
N ASP A 377 6.09 13.10 27.33
CA ASP A 377 5.67 14.05 28.38
C ASP A 377 4.19 13.84 28.76
N LEU A 378 3.98 12.99 29.79
CA LEU A 378 2.65 12.68 30.32
C LEU A 378 1.97 13.90 30.93
N GLU A 379 2.70 14.68 31.74
CA GLU A 379 2.12 15.84 32.45
C GLU A 379 1.64 16.90 31.46
N ARG A 380 2.43 17.15 30.42
CA ARG A 380 2.03 18.04 29.33
C ARG A 380 0.78 17.53 28.63
N SER A 381 0.72 16.24 28.27
CA SER A 381 -0.45 15.65 27.64
C SER A 381 -1.69 15.78 28.53
N ARG A 382 -1.59 15.47 29.83
CA ARG A 382 -2.70 15.65 30.77
C ARG A 382 -3.18 17.08 30.83
N ALA A 383 -2.29 18.06 30.94
CA ALA A 383 -2.66 19.46 31.01
C ALA A 383 -3.43 19.97 29.78
N TYR A 384 -2.98 19.58 28.57
CA TYR A 384 -3.66 19.96 27.34
C TYR A 384 -4.99 19.20 27.12
N LEU A 385 -5.04 17.92 27.45
CA LEU A 385 -6.30 17.16 27.38
C LEU A 385 -7.33 17.70 28.38
N ASP A 386 -6.91 18.11 29.57
CA ASP A 386 -7.80 18.71 30.57
C ASP A 386 -8.41 20.03 30.07
N GLN A 387 -7.64 20.85 29.39
CA GLN A 387 -8.14 22.08 28.74
C GLN A 387 -9.10 21.78 27.58
N ALA A 388 -8.88 20.68 26.84
CA ALA A 388 -9.63 20.34 25.64
C ALA A 388 -10.87 19.45 25.89
N LYS A 389 -11.02 18.86 27.09
CA LYS A 389 -12.09 17.87 27.39
C LYS A 389 -13.52 18.41 27.36
N GLY A 390 -13.70 19.74 27.31
CA GLY A 390 -15.01 20.38 27.29
C GLY A 390 -15.80 20.12 28.59
N SER A 391 -17.03 19.61 28.44
CA SER A 391 -17.92 19.31 29.57
C SER A 391 -17.74 17.91 30.15
N LEU A 392 -16.79 17.10 29.67
CA LEU A 392 -16.52 15.75 30.20
C LEU A 392 -15.91 15.81 31.60
N GLY A 393 -16.25 14.81 32.44
CA GLY A 393 -15.92 14.80 33.86
C GLY A 393 -14.42 14.66 34.14
N SER A 394 -13.71 13.86 33.36
CA SER A 394 -12.29 13.60 33.58
C SER A 394 -11.47 13.57 32.28
N VAL A 395 -10.15 13.66 32.43
CA VAL A 395 -9.21 13.53 31.32
C VAL A 395 -9.23 12.11 30.76
N GLU A 396 -9.41 11.12 31.61
CA GLU A 396 -9.49 9.70 31.24
C GLU A 396 -10.78 9.40 30.47
N GLU A 397 -11.90 10.03 30.82
CA GLU A 397 -13.15 9.93 30.07
C GLU A 397 -12.97 10.51 28.66
N PHE A 398 -12.35 11.68 28.53
CA PHE A 398 -12.06 12.28 27.22
C PHE A 398 -11.10 11.41 26.39
N ALA A 399 -10.01 10.94 27.00
CA ALA A 399 -9.05 10.06 26.32
C ALA A 399 -9.72 8.75 25.86
N SER A 400 -10.57 8.12 26.67
CA SER A 400 -11.36 6.94 26.29
C SER A 400 -12.34 7.24 25.16
N GLY A 401 -12.92 8.44 25.17
CA GLY A 401 -13.78 8.93 24.08
C GLY A 401 -13.04 9.06 22.75
N ILE A 402 -11.79 9.59 22.78
CA ILE A 402 -10.91 9.70 21.61
C ILE A 402 -10.67 8.31 21.01
N LEU A 403 -10.32 7.32 21.84
CA LEU A 403 -10.05 5.96 21.35
C LEU A 403 -11.29 5.31 20.73
N ARG A 404 -12.47 5.43 21.38
CA ARG A 404 -13.72 4.88 20.81
C ARG A 404 -14.08 5.47 19.46
N VAL A 405 -13.87 6.78 19.25
CA VAL A 405 -14.15 7.42 17.96
C VAL A 405 -13.20 6.95 16.87
N ILE A 406 -11.90 6.87 17.17
CA ILE A 406 -10.92 6.44 16.17
C ILE A 406 -11.07 4.94 15.85
N GLU A 407 -11.34 4.09 16.85
CA GLU A 407 -11.60 2.66 16.68
C GLU A 407 -12.84 2.41 15.82
N THR A 408 -13.91 3.20 15.97
CA THR A 408 -15.07 3.15 15.06
C THR A 408 -14.70 3.49 13.61
N SER A 409 -13.78 4.42 13.40
CA SER A 409 -13.32 4.76 12.05
C SER A 409 -12.48 3.64 11.43
N MET A 410 -11.63 3.00 12.22
CA MET A 410 -10.83 1.84 11.81
C MET A 410 -11.69 0.59 11.57
N GLU A 411 -12.72 0.35 12.43
CA GLU A 411 -13.72 -0.70 12.21
C GLU A 411 -14.42 -0.54 10.87
N LYS A 412 -14.85 0.67 10.52
CA LYS A 412 -15.46 0.96 9.21
C LYS A 412 -14.50 0.62 8.06
N ALA A 413 -13.23 0.97 8.18
CA ALA A 413 -12.23 0.65 7.16
C ALA A 413 -12.11 -0.87 6.95
N ILE A 414 -12.10 -1.66 8.03
CA ILE A 414 -12.07 -3.12 7.95
C ILE A 414 -13.36 -3.66 7.31
N ARG A 415 -14.53 -3.09 7.61
CA ARG A 415 -15.81 -3.49 6.99
C ARG A 415 -15.83 -3.26 5.48
N VAL A 416 -15.20 -2.19 4.99
CA VAL A 416 -15.09 -1.90 3.55
C VAL A 416 -14.39 -3.04 2.80
N ILE A 417 -13.33 -3.60 3.35
CA ILE A 417 -12.56 -4.67 2.70
C ILE A 417 -13.11 -6.07 2.98
N SER A 418 -13.97 -6.24 3.96
CA SER A 418 -14.54 -7.54 4.37
C SER A 418 -16.03 -7.60 4.09
N VAL A 419 -16.87 -7.07 4.97
CA VAL A 419 -18.33 -7.20 4.94
C VAL A 419 -18.93 -6.66 3.64
N GLU A 420 -18.50 -5.47 3.19
CA GLU A 420 -19.00 -4.87 1.95
C GLU A 420 -18.58 -5.66 0.69
N LYS A 421 -17.54 -6.48 0.79
CA LYS A 421 -17.11 -7.39 -0.27
C LYS A 421 -17.63 -8.83 -0.10
N GLY A 422 -18.53 -9.07 0.87
CA GLY A 422 -19.19 -10.35 1.10
C GLY A 422 -18.35 -11.37 1.90
N TYR A 423 -17.40 -10.90 2.70
CA TYR A 423 -16.61 -11.75 3.61
C TYR A 423 -17.07 -11.57 5.05
N ASP A 424 -17.11 -12.69 5.78
CA ASP A 424 -17.40 -12.70 7.20
C ASP A 424 -16.10 -12.52 8.00
N PRO A 425 -15.91 -11.43 8.76
CA PRO A 425 -14.70 -11.23 9.55
C PRO A 425 -14.42 -12.35 10.57
N ARG A 426 -15.44 -13.10 10.98
CA ARG A 426 -15.32 -14.21 11.93
C ARG A 426 -14.48 -15.38 11.41
N ASP A 427 -14.34 -15.49 10.09
CA ASP A 427 -13.55 -16.54 9.43
C ASP A 427 -12.06 -16.16 9.35
N PHE A 428 -11.67 -14.98 9.83
CA PHE A 428 -10.33 -14.44 9.68
C PHE A 428 -9.61 -14.25 11.02
N THR A 429 -8.28 -14.12 10.95
CA THR A 429 -7.43 -13.68 12.05
C THR A 429 -6.99 -12.25 11.77
N LEU A 430 -7.12 -11.34 12.75
CA LEU A 430 -6.65 -9.97 12.64
C LEU A 430 -5.14 -9.91 12.87
N VAL A 431 -4.36 -9.59 11.85
CA VAL A 431 -2.90 -9.43 11.95
C VAL A 431 -2.60 -7.96 12.17
N ALA A 432 -2.21 -7.61 13.39
CA ALA A 432 -1.99 -6.23 13.79
C ALA A 432 -0.50 -5.86 13.77
N PHE A 433 -0.18 -4.77 13.08
CA PHE A 433 1.19 -4.28 12.94
C PHE A 433 1.23 -2.75 12.78
N GLY A 434 2.41 -2.20 12.47
CA GLY A 434 2.67 -0.77 12.60
C GLY A 434 2.89 -0.36 14.06
N GLY A 435 3.29 0.89 14.28
CA GLY A 435 3.59 1.40 15.63
C GLY A 435 2.38 1.48 16.54
N GLY A 436 1.17 1.68 15.98
CA GLY A 436 -0.09 1.84 16.72
C GLY A 436 -1.04 0.64 16.65
N GLY A 437 -0.88 -0.24 15.67
CA GLY A 437 -1.83 -1.33 15.40
C GLY A 437 -2.12 -2.21 16.62
N PRO A 438 -1.12 -2.76 17.30
CA PRO A 438 -1.34 -3.64 18.44
C PRO A 438 -1.98 -2.98 19.68
N LEU A 439 -2.03 -1.64 19.75
CA LEU A 439 -2.74 -0.92 20.81
C LEU A 439 -4.27 -1.02 20.70
N HIS A 440 -4.79 -1.22 19.48
CA HIS A 440 -6.22 -1.18 19.18
C HIS A 440 -6.78 -2.54 18.71
N ALA A 441 -5.90 -3.51 18.45
CA ALA A 441 -6.24 -4.76 17.78
C ALA A 441 -7.33 -5.57 18.49
N CYS A 442 -7.25 -5.74 19.82
CA CYS A 442 -8.26 -6.50 20.57
C CYS A 442 -9.62 -5.80 20.61
N ALA A 443 -9.65 -4.45 20.68
CA ALA A 443 -10.89 -3.69 20.63
C ALA A 443 -11.58 -3.85 19.27
N LEU A 444 -10.81 -3.77 18.17
CA LEU A 444 -11.31 -3.98 16.81
C LEU A 444 -11.76 -5.41 16.57
N ALA A 445 -11.00 -6.40 17.02
CA ALA A 445 -11.37 -7.80 16.89
C ALA A 445 -12.69 -8.10 17.61
N ARG A 446 -12.89 -7.54 18.82
CA ARG A 446 -14.15 -7.68 19.57
C ARG A 446 -15.32 -7.01 18.83
N ALA A 447 -15.15 -5.78 18.34
CA ALA A 447 -16.19 -5.06 17.60
C ALA A 447 -16.62 -5.78 16.31
N LEU A 448 -15.68 -6.45 15.63
CA LEU A 448 -15.89 -7.21 14.40
C LEU A 448 -16.20 -8.69 14.62
N GLN A 449 -16.16 -9.15 15.88
CA GLN A 449 -16.29 -10.56 16.26
C GLN A 449 -15.22 -11.47 15.63
N VAL A 450 -14.04 -10.92 15.37
CA VAL A 450 -12.87 -11.68 14.93
C VAL A 450 -12.34 -12.47 16.14
N PRO A 451 -12.21 -13.82 16.05
CA PRO A 451 -11.90 -14.62 17.23
C PRO A 451 -10.45 -14.50 17.71
N ARG A 452 -9.55 -14.07 16.84
CA ARG A 452 -8.11 -14.07 17.13
C ARG A 452 -7.41 -12.83 16.59
N VAL A 453 -6.40 -12.39 17.36
CA VAL A 453 -5.43 -11.37 16.93
C VAL A 453 -4.05 -12.04 16.87
N LEU A 454 -3.31 -11.81 15.80
CA LEU A 454 -1.90 -12.15 15.65
C LEU A 454 -1.09 -10.87 15.63
N VAL A 455 -0.13 -10.74 16.56
CA VAL A 455 0.88 -9.68 16.50
C VAL A 455 2.21 -10.32 16.15
N PRO A 456 2.70 -10.18 14.90
CA PRO A 456 3.95 -10.78 14.45
C PRO A 456 5.15 -10.29 15.27
N ALA A 457 6.24 -11.02 15.24
CA ALA A 457 7.51 -10.50 15.72
C ALA A 457 7.90 -9.27 14.86
N LEU A 458 8.40 -8.21 15.51
CA LEU A 458 8.79 -6.95 14.88
C LEU A 458 7.63 -6.21 14.17
N PRO A 459 6.45 -6.04 14.80
CA PRO A 459 5.28 -5.47 14.13
C PRO A 459 5.53 -4.05 13.62
N GLY A 460 6.36 -3.26 14.29
CA GLY A 460 6.69 -1.90 13.87
C GLY A 460 7.68 -1.78 12.71
N ALA A 461 8.16 -2.90 12.14
CA ALA A 461 9.03 -2.93 10.96
C ALA A 461 8.51 -3.94 9.91
N LEU A 462 7.26 -4.38 10.02
CA LEU A 462 6.70 -5.46 9.20
C LEU A 462 6.68 -5.12 7.72
N SER A 463 6.47 -3.85 7.34
CA SER A 463 6.54 -3.41 5.94
C SER A 463 7.93 -3.65 5.35
N ALA A 464 8.99 -3.31 6.06
CA ALA A 464 10.36 -3.60 5.62
C ALA A 464 10.65 -5.11 5.57
N VAL A 465 10.12 -5.90 6.52
CA VAL A 465 10.20 -7.37 6.48
C VAL A 465 9.51 -7.90 5.22
N GLY A 466 8.33 -7.42 4.90
CA GLY A 466 7.61 -7.83 3.68
C GLY A 466 8.36 -7.47 2.40
N ILE A 467 8.98 -6.30 2.32
CA ILE A 467 9.84 -5.90 1.19
C ILE A 467 11.03 -6.88 1.07
N LEU A 468 11.64 -7.29 2.19
CA LEU A 468 12.75 -8.25 2.20
C LEU A 468 12.32 -9.61 1.62
N LEU A 469 11.12 -10.06 1.98
CA LEU A 469 10.58 -11.40 1.66
C LEU A 469 9.76 -11.44 0.37
N ALA A 470 9.55 -10.30 -0.29
CA ALA A 470 8.74 -10.22 -1.50
C ALA A 470 9.39 -10.91 -2.69
N ASP A 471 8.58 -11.56 -3.51
CA ASP A 471 9.00 -12.19 -4.76
C ASP A 471 9.27 -11.12 -5.84
N THR A 472 10.17 -11.40 -6.78
CA THR A 472 10.34 -10.52 -7.94
C THR A 472 9.27 -10.83 -8.97
N MET A 473 8.55 -9.82 -9.45
CA MET A 473 7.40 -10.01 -10.33
C MET A 473 7.45 -9.08 -11.55
N ARG A 474 6.90 -9.59 -12.68
CA ARG A 474 6.56 -8.80 -13.86
C ARG A 474 5.13 -9.10 -14.25
N GLU A 475 4.39 -8.08 -14.62
CA GLU A 475 2.98 -8.18 -14.96
C GLU A 475 2.73 -7.53 -16.31
N TYR A 476 2.15 -8.29 -17.21
CA TYR A 476 1.79 -7.89 -18.56
C TYR A 476 0.31 -8.11 -18.79
N SER A 477 -0.32 -7.24 -19.56
CA SER A 477 -1.71 -7.38 -19.96
C SER A 477 -1.88 -6.95 -21.41
N ARG A 478 -2.94 -7.46 -22.05
CA ARG A 478 -3.34 -7.08 -23.39
C ARG A 478 -4.84 -7.23 -23.55
N THR A 479 -5.50 -6.21 -24.08
CA THR A 479 -6.91 -6.31 -24.49
C THR A 479 -7.02 -7.13 -25.76
N VAL A 480 -7.93 -8.14 -25.77
CA VAL A 480 -8.19 -9.03 -26.92
C VAL A 480 -9.62 -8.99 -27.41
N MET A 481 -10.62 -8.78 -26.56
CA MET A 481 -12.06 -8.73 -26.88
C MET A 481 -12.50 -9.93 -27.73
N GLN A 482 -12.32 -11.15 -27.21
CA GLN A 482 -12.59 -12.39 -27.94
C GLN A 482 -13.56 -13.29 -27.17
N SER A 483 -14.14 -14.30 -27.86
CA SER A 483 -14.94 -15.33 -27.22
C SER A 483 -14.08 -16.25 -26.35
N VAL A 484 -14.70 -16.98 -25.43
CA VAL A 484 -13.99 -17.93 -24.53
C VAL A 484 -13.31 -19.07 -25.27
N ASP A 485 -13.79 -19.42 -26.48
CA ASP A 485 -13.24 -20.50 -27.31
C ASP A 485 -12.07 -20.02 -28.19
N ALA A 486 -11.66 -18.76 -28.10
CA ALA A 486 -10.60 -18.22 -28.94
C ALA A 486 -9.23 -18.80 -28.57
N ASP A 487 -8.38 -18.98 -29.59
CA ASP A 487 -6.98 -19.30 -29.37
C ASP A 487 -6.21 -18.07 -28.87
N LEU A 488 -5.76 -18.13 -27.63
CA LEU A 488 -5.03 -17.05 -26.95
C LEU A 488 -3.52 -17.33 -26.84
N GLU A 489 -3.06 -18.51 -27.32
CA GLU A 489 -1.68 -18.95 -27.10
C GLU A 489 -0.66 -17.95 -27.66
N GLY A 490 -0.92 -17.37 -28.85
CA GLY A 490 -0.04 -16.35 -29.42
C GLY A 490 0.11 -15.11 -28.54
N ALA A 491 -0.99 -14.61 -27.95
CA ALA A 491 -0.96 -13.45 -27.08
C ALA A 491 -0.23 -13.72 -25.75
N PHE A 492 -0.41 -14.91 -25.19
CA PHE A 492 0.33 -15.31 -23.98
C PHE A 492 1.82 -15.49 -24.25
N ALA A 493 2.18 -16.20 -25.33
CA ALA A 493 3.56 -16.47 -25.70
C ALA A 493 4.38 -15.19 -25.94
N GLU A 494 3.80 -14.17 -26.59
CA GLU A 494 4.46 -12.87 -26.77
C GLU A 494 4.77 -12.18 -25.44
N MET A 495 3.82 -12.12 -24.52
CA MET A 495 4.00 -11.50 -23.20
C MET A 495 4.99 -12.29 -22.34
N GLU A 496 4.93 -13.62 -22.37
CA GLU A 496 5.87 -14.50 -21.67
C GLU A 496 7.29 -14.33 -22.20
N ALA A 497 7.47 -14.26 -23.53
CA ALA A 497 8.79 -14.05 -24.12
C ALA A 497 9.41 -12.73 -23.68
N LEU A 498 8.64 -11.65 -23.61
CA LEU A 498 9.11 -10.36 -23.09
C LEU A 498 9.55 -10.48 -21.63
N GLY A 499 8.74 -11.09 -20.80
CA GLY A 499 9.00 -11.18 -19.36
C GLY A 499 10.17 -12.12 -19.03
N PHE A 500 10.28 -13.25 -19.72
CA PHE A 500 11.43 -14.16 -19.55
C PHE A 500 12.73 -13.53 -20.03
N ALA A 501 12.71 -12.75 -21.12
CA ALA A 501 13.89 -12.00 -21.57
C ALA A 501 14.35 -10.95 -20.54
N GLU A 502 13.40 -10.27 -19.86
CA GLU A 502 13.74 -9.36 -18.76
C GLU A 502 14.34 -10.11 -17.57
N PHE A 503 13.77 -11.26 -17.18
CA PHE A 503 14.30 -12.09 -16.09
C PHE A 503 15.69 -12.63 -16.41
N GLU A 504 15.92 -13.13 -17.62
CA GLU A 504 17.22 -13.57 -18.08
C GLU A 504 18.26 -12.44 -17.99
N GLY A 505 17.89 -11.23 -18.45
CA GLY A 505 18.75 -10.03 -18.34
C GLY A 505 19.08 -9.62 -16.90
N GLU A 506 18.26 -10.00 -15.93
CA GLU A 506 18.48 -9.76 -14.49
C GLU A 506 19.07 -10.99 -13.78
N GLY A 507 19.32 -12.09 -14.48
CA GLY A 507 19.84 -13.35 -13.92
C GLY A 507 18.83 -14.07 -13.02
N LEU A 508 17.53 -13.96 -13.33
CA LEU A 508 16.43 -14.55 -12.57
C LEU A 508 15.82 -15.73 -13.33
N GLU A 509 15.39 -16.74 -12.58
CA GLU A 509 14.53 -17.82 -13.06
C GLU A 509 13.14 -17.65 -12.46
N GLY A 510 12.08 -17.83 -13.26
CA GLY A 510 10.73 -17.61 -12.79
C GLY A 510 9.70 -18.53 -13.44
N GLN A 511 8.48 -18.47 -12.91
CA GLN A 511 7.31 -19.19 -13.42
C GLN A 511 6.28 -18.21 -13.97
N SER A 512 5.56 -18.63 -15.02
CA SER A 512 4.47 -17.86 -15.61
C SER A 512 3.12 -18.33 -15.05
N PHE A 513 2.27 -17.34 -14.73
CA PHE A 513 0.87 -17.52 -14.35
C PHE A 513 -0.01 -16.75 -15.32
N ARG A 514 -0.91 -17.47 -16.00
CA ARG A 514 -1.82 -16.91 -16.99
C ARG A 514 -3.20 -16.70 -16.38
N SER A 515 -3.82 -15.56 -16.65
CA SER A 515 -5.20 -15.28 -16.27
C SER A 515 -5.91 -14.48 -17.36
N VAL A 516 -7.24 -14.46 -17.29
CA VAL A 516 -8.10 -13.74 -18.23
C VAL A 516 -9.10 -12.87 -17.45
N ASP A 517 -9.43 -11.71 -18.01
CA ASP A 517 -10.54 -10.90 -17.50
C ASP A 517 -11.79 -11.28 -18.29
N LEU A 518 -12.74 -11.95 -17.63
CA LEU A 518 -13.99 -12.44 -18.21
C LEU A 518 -15.17 -11.55 -17.83
N ARG A 519 -16.12 -11.41 -18.74
CA ARG A 519 -17.42 -10.81 -18.47
C ARG A 519 -18.52 -11.49 -19.26
N TYR A 520 -19.78 -11.34 -18.85
CA TYR A 520 -20.88 -11.63 -19.77
C TYR A 520 -20.86 -10.61 -20.90
N THR A 521 -21.04 -11.06 -22.14
CA THR A 521 -21.06 -10.20 -23.33
C THR A 521 -21.98 -9.00 -23.13
N GLY A 522 -21.44 -7.79 -23.31
CA GLY A 522 -22.15 -6.52 -23.10
C GLY A 522 -22.24 -6.04 -21.64
N GLN A 523 -21.59 -6.71 -20.67
CA GLN A 523 -21.39 -6.16 -19.33
C GLN A 523 -20.28 -5.10 -19.29
N GLY A 524 -20.39 -4.17 -18.33
CA GLY A 524 -19.38 -3.12 -18.14
C GLY A 524 -18.19 -3.51 -17.27
N TYR A 525 -18.27 -4.64 -16.55
CA TYR A 525 -17.27 -5.09 -15.57
C TYR A 525 -16.85 -6.51 -15.85
N GLU A 526 -15.57 -6.77 -15.65
CA GLU A 526 -14.94 -8.09 -15.78
C GLU A 526 -14.45 -8.62 -14.43
N LEU A 527 -14.26 -9.94 -14.38
CA LEU A 527 -13.63 -10.64 -13.26
C LEU A 527 -12.37 -11.33 -13.77
N ASN A 528 -11.28 -11.20 -13.03
CA ASN A 528 -10.04 -11.90 -13.34
C ASN A 528 -10.12 -13.34 -12.85
N ILE A 529 -9.86 -14.29 -13.74
CA ILE A 529 -9.96 -15.73 -13.54
C ILE A 529 -8.67 -16.39 -14.05
N PRO A 530 -8.11 -17.38 -13.35
CA PRO A 530 -7.02 -18.19 -13.88
C PRO A 530 -7.38 -18.78 -15.25
N CYS A 531 -6.46 -18.70 -16.20
CA CYS A 531 -6.68 -19.27 -17.54
C CYS A 531 -6.56 -20.80 -17.48
N GLY A 532 -7.62 -21.52 -17.81
CA GLY A 532 -7.65 -22.98 -17.77
C GLY A 532 -9.00 -23.55 -18.17
N PRO A 533 -9.13 -24.89 -18.18
CA PRO A 533 -10.34 -25.59 -18.63
C PRO A 533 -11.57 -25.34 -17.74
N THR A 534 -11.39 -24.83 -16.53
CA THR A 534 -12.44 -24.55 -15.54
C THR A 534 -12.85 -23.08 -15.46
N MET A 535 -12.24 -22.21 -16.31
CA MET A 535 -12.38 -20.75 -16.19
C MET A 535 -13.83 -20.25 -16.26
N GLU A 536 -14.69 -20.87 -17.08
CA GLU A 536 -16.10 -20.48 -17.18
C GLU A 536 -16.87 -20.80 -15.89
N ALA A 537 -16.68 -22.01 -15.35
CA ALA A 537 -17.32 -22.41 -14.10
C ALA A 537 -16.83 -21.56 -12.91
N GLU A 538 -15.54 -21.25 -12.86
CA GLU A 538 -14.94 -20.37 -11.85
C GLU A 538 -15.49 -18.93 -11.97
N PHE A 539 -15.65 -18.43 -13.20
CA PHE A 539 -16.28 -17.13 -13.42
C PHE A 539 -17.72 -17.10 -12.90
N HIS A 540 -18.55 -18.09 -13.22
CA HIS A 540 -19.93 -18.14 -12.75
C HIS A 540 -20.00 -18.22 -11.22
N ALA A 541 -19.14 -19.03 -10.59
CA ALA A 541 -19.05 -19.14 -9.14
C ALA A 541 -18.64 -17.82 -8.48
N LEU A 542 -17.62 -17.17 -9.02
CA LEU A 542 -17.13 -15.88 -8.51
C LEU A 542 -18.15 -14.75 -8.74
N HIS A 543 -18.82 -14.74 -9.90
CA HIS A 543 -19.87 -13.77 -10.21
C HIS A 543 -21.06 -13.90 -9.26
N LYS A 544 -21.48 -15.15 -8.98
CA LYS A 544 -22.53 -15.42 -8.00
C LYS A 544 -22.14 -14.99 -6.59
N LYS A 545 -20.90 -15.25 -6.18
CA LYS A 545 -20.38 -14.81 -4.87
C LYS A 545 -20.38 -13.28 -4.75
N ARG A 546 -19.94 -12.58 -5.80
CA ARG A 546 -19.76 -11.12 -5.77
C ARG A 546 -21.05 -10.32 -5.99
N TYR A 547 -21.92 -10.80 -6.88
CA TYR A 547 -23.13 -10.06 -7.31
C TYR A 547 -24.43 -10.76 -6.92
N GLY A 548 -24.40 -11.94 -6.30
CA GLY A 548 -25.57 -12.69 -5.85
C GLY A 548 -26.23 -13.55 -6.93
N PHE A 549 -25.80 -13.48 -8.19
CA PHE A 549 -26.37 -14.26 -9.30
C PHE A 549 -25.31 -14.71 -10.31
N ALA A 550 -25.66 -15.76 -11.09
CA ALA A 550 -24.92 -16.18 -12.27
C ALA A 550 -25.93 -16.52 -13.39
N ASN A 551 -25.51 -16.39 -14.65
CA ASN A 551 -26.32 -16.73 -15.81
C ASN A 551 -25.51 -17.57 -16.80
N GLU A 552 -25.50 -18.88 -16.61
CA GLU A 552 -24.72 -19.83 -17.41
C GLU A 552 -25.15 -19.91 -18.89
N SER A 553 -26.36 -19.42 -19.23
CA SER A 553 -26.83 -19.39 -20.62
C SER A 553 -26.36 -18.15 -21.41
N ARG A 554 -25.78 -17.17 -20.74
CA ARG A 554 -25.30 -15.95 -21.40
C ARG A 554 -23.87 -16.14 -21.89
N PRO A 555 -23.55 -15.77 -23.14
CA PRO A 555 -22.21 -15.91 -23.68
C PRO A 555 -21.21 -15.04 -22.89
N LEU A 556 -20.00 -15.57 -22.74
CA LEU A 556 -18.88 -14.90 -22.11
C LEU A 556 -17.95 -14.29 -23.15
N GLU A 557 -17.26 -13.24 -22.74
CA GLU A 557 -16.25 -12.53 -23.54
C GLU A 557 -14.97 -12.36 -22.70
N ILE A 558 -13.83 -12.75 -23.29
CA ILE A 558 -12.50 -12.47 -22.74
C ILE A 558 -12.14 -11.05 -23.15
N VAL A 559 -11.99 -10.17 -22.19
CA VAL A 559 -11.64 -8.77 -22.40
C VAL A 559 -10.14 -8.59 -22.49
N ASN A 560 -9.42 -9.03 -21.47
CA ASN A 560 -7.96 -8.98 -21.40
C ASN A 560 -7.37 -10.36 -21.14
N VAL A 561 -6.17 -10.58 -21.64
CA VAL A 561 -5.27 -11.64 -21.20
C VAL A 561 -4.17 -11.04 -20.34
N ARG A 562 -3.75 -11.77 -19.31
CA ARG A 562 -2.74 -11.33 -18.36
C ARG A 562 -1.69 -12.41 -18.11
N VAL A 563 -0.45 -12.00 -18.04
CA VAL A 563 0.69 -12.84 -17.65
C VAL A 563 1.35 -12.22 -16.44
N ARG A 564 1.56 -13.04 -15.42
CA ARG A 564 2.39 -12.70 -14.27
C ARG A 564 3.55 -13.66 -14.21
N LEU A 565 4.78 -13.14 -14.35
CA LEU A 565 6.00 -13.90 -14.08
C LEU A 565 6.45 -13.64 -12.65
N VAL A 566 6.83 -14.71 -11.97
CA VAL A 566 7.24 -14.68 -10.56
C VAL A 566 8.55 -15.43 -10.42
N ALA A 567 9.58 -14.73 -9.99
CA ALA A 567 10.81 -15.32 -9.46
C ALA A 567 10.71 -15.29 -7.92
N ALA A 568 10.57 -16.47 -7.34
CA ALA A 568 10.40 -16.61 -5.90
C ALA A 568 11.60 -16.04 -5.14
N ALA A 569 11.34 -15.34 -4.05
CA ALA A 569 12.38 -14.93 -3.11
C ALA A 569 13.02 -16.17 -2.47
N GLU A 570 14.26 -16.01 -1.99
CA GLU A 570 14.87 -17.09 -1.17
C GLU A 570 13.96 -17.41 0.01
N PRO A 571 13.72 -18.71 0.29
CA PRO A 571 12.91 -19.12 1.42
C PRO A 571 13.44 -18.52 2.72
N PHE A 572 12.55 -17.90 3.48
CA PHE A 572 12.84 -17.41 4.82
C PHE A 572 12.26 -18.39 5.84
N GLU A 573 13.14 -19.02 6.58
CA GLU A 573 12.79 -19.91 7.67
C GLU A 573 13.22 -19.24 8.98
N PRO A 574 12.29 -18.56 9.68
CA PRO A 574 12.61 -17.98 10.99
C PRO A 574 12.96 -19.08 11.99
N PRO A 575 13.90 -18.82 12.90
CA PRO A 575 14.29 -19.79 13.91
C PRO A 575 13.08 -20.14 14.77
N ARG A 576 12.82 -21.45 14.91
CA ARG A 576 11.77 -21.96 15.81
C ARG A 576 12.31 -22.07 17.22
N GLN A 577 11.62 -21.46 18.17
CA GLN A 577 11.91 -21.64 19.59
C GLN A 577 11.28 -22.95 20.10
N PRO A 578 11.96 -23.66 21.02
CA PRO A 578 11.32 -24.76 21.73
C PRO A 578 10.08 -24.27 22.50
N VAL A 579 8.98 -25.01 22.37
CA VAL A 579 7.74 -24.66 23.10
C VAL A 579 7.82 -25.27 24.50
N GLU A 580 7.96 -24.43 25.49
CA GLU A 580 7.96 -24.81 26.90
C GLU A 580 6.79 -24.12 27.59
N PRO A 581 5.88 -24.87 28.29
CA PRO A 581 4.77 -24.24 28.99
C PRO A 581 5.31 -23.25 30.06
N GLY A 582 4.83 -22.00 29.95
CA GLY A 582 5.20 -20.92 30.86
C GLY A 582 4.02 -19.97 31.10
N ASP A 583 4.13 -19.13 32.11
CA ASP A 583 3.15 -18.10 32.48
C ASP A 583 3.64 -16.67 32.17
N GLY A 584 4.78 -16.54 31.48
CA GLY A 584 5.41 -15.27 31.16
C GLY A 584 6.07 -14.55 32.34
N SER A 585 6.11 -15.14 33.52
CA SER A 585 6.65 -14.49 34.73
C SER A 585 8.10 -14.03 34.58
N ALA A 586 8.91 -14.73 33.76
CA ALA A 586 10.29 -14.35 33.46
C ALA A 586 10.41 -13.01 32.72
N ALA A 587 9.36 -12.62 31.97
CA ALA A 587 9.29 -11.39 31.22
C ALA A 587 8.58 -10.24 31.96
N LEU A 588 8.10 -10.47 33.18
CA LEU A 588 7.38 -9.48 33.97
C LEU A 588 8.31 -8.35 34.43
N ALA A 589 8.00 -7.12 33.96
CA ALA A 589 8.79 -5.91 34.26
C ALA A 589 8.17 -5.03 35.35
N GLY A 590 6.91 -5.30 35.73
CA GLY A 590 6.19 -4.53 36.76
C GLY A 590 4.69 -4.49 36.53
N SER A 591 4.04 -3.52 37.17
CA SER A 591 2.62 -3.21 36.95
C SER A 591 2.36 -1.71 37.05
N ARG A 592 1.22 -1.28 36.45
CA ARG A 592 0.70 0.09 36.57
C ARG A 592 -0.81 0.13 36.33
N THR A 593 -1.43 1.23 36.73
CA THR A 593 -2.85 1.46 36.43
C THR A 593 -3.04 1.81 34.97
N VAL A 594 -3.91 1.06 34.28
CA VAL A 594 -4.31 1.28 32.87
C VAL A 594 -5.83 1.30 32.78
N TYR A 595 -6.34 2.19 31.96
CA TYR A 595 -7.79 2.32 31.77
C TYR A 595 -8.28 1.50 30.58
N PHE A 596 -9.24 0.60 30.83
CA PHE A 596 -10.01 -0.13 29.83
C PHE A 596 -11.48 0.28 29.95
N ASP A 597 -12.06 0.78 28.87
CA ASP A 597 -13.46 1.29 28.84
C ASP A 597 -13.79 2.30 29.95
N GLY A 598 -12.81 3.13 30.32
CA GLY A 598 -12.93 4.10 31.39
C GLY A 598 -12.77 3.55 32.81
N ILE A 599 -12.53 2.24 32.96
CA ILE A 599 -12.34 1.57 34.24
C ILE A 599 -10.83 1.36 34.50
N PRO A 600 -10.28 1.78 35.66
CA PRO A 600 -8.89 1.55 35.98
C PRO A 600 -8.65 0.09 36.41
N HIS A 601 -7.59 -0.50 35.88
CA HIS A 601 -7.15 -1.85 36.20
C HIS A 601 -5.66 -1.85 36.58
N GLU A 602 -5.27 -2.59 37.60
CA GLU A 602 -3.88 -2.95 37.85
C GLU A 602 -3.42 -3.88 36.73
N THR A 603 -2.48 -3.44 35.90
CA THR A 603 -2.12 -4.09 34.65
C THR A 603 -0.66 -4.49 34.65
N ARG A 604 -0.37 -5.76 34.38
CA ARG A 604 0.98 -6.31 34.30
C ARG A 604 1.72 -5.82 33.06
N LEU A 605 3.00 -5.53 33.21
CA LEU A 605 3.88 -5.08 32.14
C LEU A 605 4.88 -6.18 31.81
N TYR A 606 4.97 -6.57 30.55
CA TYR A 606 5.89 -7.59 30.06
C TYR A 606 6.84 -7.02 29.01
N GLU A 607 8.10 -7.50 29.02
CA GLU A 607 9.07 -7.25 27.96
C GLU A 607 8.94 -8.32 26.87
N ARG A 608 8.67 -7.91 25.63
CA ARG A 608 8.49 -8.82 24.48
C ARG A 608 9.68 -9.76 24.30
N ASP A 609 10.91 -9.22 24.37
CA ASP A 609 12.14 -9.96 24.10
C ASP A 609 12.46 -11.03 25.17
N ALA A 610 11.84 -10.95 26.34
CA ALA A 610 12.00 -11.91 27.41
C ALA A 610 10.90 -13.00 27.41
N LEU A 611 9.84 -12.84 26.61
CA LEU A 611 8.82 -13.88 26.42
C LEU A 611 9.37 -15.06 25.61
N ARG A 612 8.92 -16.27 25.95
CA ARG A 612 9.34 -17.52 25.31
C ARG A 612 8.16 -18.22 24.65
N ALA A 613 8.46 -19.02 23.63
CA ALA A 613 7.44 -19.85 23.02
C ALA A 613 6.80 -20.80 24.04
N GLY A 614 5.48 -20.77 24.11
CA GLY A 614 4.69 -21.54 25.08
C GLY A 614 4.22 -20.72 26.28
N ASP A 615 4.75 -19.51 26.52
CA ASP A 615 4.21 -18.60 27.54
C ASP A 615 2.74 -18.29 27.25
N THR A 616 1.89 -18.43 28.28
CA THR A 616 0.44 -18.21 28.19
C THR A 616 -0.05 -17.51 29.44
N PHE A 617 -0.75 -16.39 29.27
CA PHE A 617 -1.33 -15.64 30.39
C PHE A 617 -2.57 -14.85 29.96
N ALA A 618 -3.42 -14.54 30.97
CA ALA A 618 -4.62 -13.72 30.74
C ALA A 618 -4.34 -12.24 31.03
N GLY A 619 -5.09 -11.35 30.36
CA GLY A 619 -5.13 -9.93 30.62
C GLY A 619 -5.73 -9.57 32.01
N PRO A 620 -5.60 -8.32 32.48
CA PRO A 620 -5.02 -7.22 31.73
C PRO A 620 -3.48 -7.22 31.73
N ALA A 621 -2.89 -6.96 30.56
CA ALA A 621 -1.45 -6.85 30.41
C ALA A 621 -1.05 -5.89 29.26
N ILE A 622 0.17 -5.37 29.34
CA ILE A 622 0.83 -4.66 28.25
C ILE A 622 2.13 -5.40 27.95
N ILE A 623 2.36 -5.69 26.67
CA ILE A 623 3.59 -6.27 26.18
C ILE A 623 4.33 -5.17 25.41
N SER A 624 5.44 -4.70 25.98
CA SER A 624 6.26 -3.63 25.43
C SER A 624 7.38 -4.20 24.56
N GLU A 625 7.65 -3.55 23.44
CA GLU A 625 8.75 -3.84 22.55
C GLU A 625 9.35 -2.54 21.98
N TYR A 626 10.44 -2.64 21.21
CA TYR A 626 11.22 -1.48 20.75
C TYR A 626 10.36 -0.39 20.08
N SER A 627 9.43 -0.74 19.21
CA SER A 627 8.69 0.23 18.40
C SER A 627 7.17 0.12 18.47
N SER A 628 6.64 -0.71 19.37
CA SER A 628 5.21 -0.94 19.54
C SER A 628 4.89 -1.38 20.98
N ALA A 629 3.61 -1.38 21.32
CA ALA A 629 3.10 -1.97 22.55
C ALA A 629 1.80 -2.71 22.23
N THR A 630 1.68 -3.95 22.69
CA THR A 630 0.47 -4.75 22.55
C THR A 630 -0.37 -4.66 23.81
N ILE A 631 -1.64 -4.33 23.68
CA ILE A 631 -2.61 -4.28 24.77
C ILE A 631 -3.37 -5.59 24.81
N LEU A 632 -3.33 -6.26 25.95
CA LEU A 632 -4.15 -7.43 26.27
C LEU A 632 -5.23 -7.01 27.29
N PRO A 633 -6.49 -6.84 26.87
CA PRO A 633 -7.58 -6.45 27.76
C PRO A 633 -7.91 -7.51 28.81
N PRO A 634 -8.66 -7.15 29.88
CA PRO A 634 -9.22 -8.13 30.80
C PRO A 634 -10.08 -9.17 30.07
N GLY A 635 -9.90 -10.46 30.39
CA GLY A 635 -10.64 -11.58 29.83
C GLY A 635 -10.01 -12.22 28.60
N ASP A 636 -9.19 -11.50 27.83
CA ASP A 636 -8.48 -12.06 26.68
C ASP A 636 -7.25 -12.88 27.15
N VAL A 637 -6.86 -13.88 26.36
CA VAL A 637 -5.74 -14.77 26.66
C VAL A 637 -4.69 -14.71 25.56
N LEU A 638 -3.44 -14.49 25.94
CA LEU A 638 -2.30 -14.44 25.04
C LEU A 638 -1.49 -15.72 25.16
N ARG A 639 -1.04 -16.24 24.02
CA ARG A 639 -0.05 -17.31 23.90
C ARG A 639 1.06 -16.88 22.93
N VAL A 640 2.31 -17.19 23.29
CA VAL A 640 3.47 -16.99 22.42
C VAL A 640 3.68 -18.25 21.59
N ASP A 641 3.74 -18.11 20.25
CA ASP A 641 3.96 -19.24 19.35
C ASP A 641 5.46 -19.57 19.16
N THR A 642 5.77 -20.58 18.33
CA THR A 642 7.15 -21.06 18.11
C THR A 642 8.05 -20.05 17.39
N PHE A 643 7.47 -19.02 16.78
CA PHE A 643 8.17 -17.95 16.07
C PHE A 643 8.27 -16.65 16.88
N GLY A 644 7.75 -16.66 18.13
CA GLY A 644 7.69 -15.49 18.98
C GLY A 644 6.55 -14.53 18.64
N ASN A 645 5.57 -14.94 17.82
CA ASN A 645 4.38 -14.14 17.59
C ASN A 645 3.46 -14.20 18.82
N LEU A 646 2.72 -13.11 19.07
CA LEU A 646 1.66 -13.11 20.08
C LEU A 646 0.35 -13.51 19.42
N VAL A 647 -0.22 -14.61 19.83
CA VAL A 647 -1.54 -15.08 19.42
C VAL A 647 -2.50 -14.80 20.58
N ILE A 648 -3.50 -13.94 20.34
CA ILE A 648 -4.47 -13.52 21.37
C ILE A 648 -5.84 -14.08 20.99
N GLU A 649 -6.41 -14.88 21.88
CA GLU A 649 -7.80 -15.30 21.80
C GLU A 649 -8.67 -14.21 22.43
N VAL A 650 -9.57 -13.63 21.59
CA VAL A 650 -10.43 -12.51 22.00
C VAL A 650 -11.77 -13.07 22.46
N HIS A 651 -12.15 -12.77 23.67
CA HIS A 651 -13.43 -13.17 24.24
C HIS A 651 -14.45 -12.02 24.12
N ALA A 652 -15.70 -12.38 23.76
CA ALA A 652 -16.80 -11.44 23.53
C ALA A 652 -17.26 -10.72 24.81
#